data_86122461e6938dab0d9512ea61c9514f
#
_entry.id   86122461e6938dab0d9512ea61c9514f
#
_cell.length_a   1.000
_cell.length_b   1.000
_cell.length_c   1.000
_cell.angle_alpha   90.00
_cell.angle_beta   90.00
_cell.angle_gamma   90.00
#
_symmetry.space_group_name_H-M   'P 1'
#
loop_
_entity.id
_entity.type
_entity.pdbx_description
1 polymer ?
#
loop_
_entity_poly.entity_id
_entity_poly.type
_entity_poly.pdbx_seq_one_letter_code
_entity_poly.pdbx_strand_id
1 'polypeptide(L)'
;MNSNPKSRNLTALFLISIYFFSGFAALVYQVIWQRWLAFFTGISSVNISLIVSAFMAGLGIGYLAGGYLSDRLQQGKHVFYFFLAEIGIGIFAFFSKSIFYDWLFVENSSFQLGSIYLYMILFLLLLVPTFLMGVSLPLLSKAFKNIGNQGNFISLLYFTNTLGAAIGTFITSFYLIPNMGFEKAIYVAAGLNFFCGLSVLLFNDIVKREESKQDEKALLTDKLYEEELNVPFKFWLIQYFISGFTAISFEIIWFRMIDVMMKSYAVTFSIILTIYLGSMAIGTWLGVIFNKKYKKGKLKTFLWIQITLYSYVAASIALLYFSVENIGFLEPLRGYFEGYEEIQSFKLRLITMLIIPIFLMSIPTFIMGFSFSVSQNIIQNDFSLVGKKLGTLQFINIAGSTAGAWFASLIGFEILGTSLTLKLLLLTGFIYITILGYQQYLSKINAALMSFGLLVLVFLVPEKQDFWRVVSGVNEETDFIFSEDKTALSSIKIGEENSTVFINGLGQSHFPMRTDYFHVMLGAVPAFLHPNPERIGIIGLGSAGTLYGASGRASTTELVCWEVIKSQPSVLFQYVRRTRDSSAYFILNDKRLALKLEDGRKEIQSSKLKYDILEADALRPRSSYAGNLYSVEYFSLLKSKLKPKGYAVTWAPTERIKRSFRVVFPYVYEIQESLYLGSDSPVDFDREVILKRFDEPFSDAFYKRADIDAKVIMNNFLNTLKIIQEGKLLDNKDINTDMWPKDEYQVK
;
A
#
# COMPACT_ATOMS: atom_id res chain seq x y z
N MET A 1 -11.38 -54.22 -4.59
CA MET A 1 -12.43 -53.19 -4.75
C MET A 1 -11.81 -51.98 -5.41
N ASN A 2 -12.19 -51.71 -6.65
CA ASN A 2 -11.67 -50.56 -7.42
C ASN A 2 -12.07 -49.23 -6.70
N SER A 3 -11.13 -48.40 -6.34
CA SER A 3 -11.42 -47.03 -5.89
C SER A 3 -12.18 -46.31 -7.01
N ASN A 4 -13.38 -45.86 -6.68
CA ASN A 4 -14.22 -45.16 -7.64
C ASN A 4 -13.47 -43.85 -8.06
N PRO A 5 -13.09 -43.63 -9.35
CA PRO A 5 -12.39 -42.43 -9.78
C PRO A 5 -13.14 -41.13 -9.39
N LYS A 6 -14.43 -41.22 -9.12
CA LYS A 6 -15.25 -40.10 -8.62
C LYS A 6 -14.90 -39.69 -7.17
N SER A 7 -14.54 -40.65 -6.25
CA SER A 7 -14.20 -40.31 -4.87
C SER A 7 -12.88 -39.55 -4.78
N ARG A 8 -11.91 -39.95 -5.59
CA ARG A 8 -10.57 -39.31 -5.69
C ARG A 8 -10.64 -37.86 -6.20
N ASN A 9 -11.43 -37.63 -7.23
CA ASN A 9 -11.64 -36.30 -7.75
C ASN A 9 -12.37 -35.39 -6.72
N LEU A 10 -13.24 -35.97 -5.92
CA LEU A 10 -13.97 -35.23 -4.86
C LEU A 10 -13.03 -34.80 -3.74
N THR A 11 -12.12 -35.66 -3.27
CA THR A 11 -11.14 -35.35 -2.23
C THR A 11 -10.14 -34.29 -2.68
N ALA A 12 -9.65 -34.40 -3.92
CA ALA A 12 -8.78 -33.38 -4.51
C ALA A 12 -9.48 -32.02 -4.63
N LEU A 13 -10.73 -32.02 -5.09
CA LEU A 13 -11.54 -30.80 -5.21
C LEU A 13 -11.79 -30.17 -3.82
N PHE A 14 -12.03 -30.98 -2.80
CA PHE A 14 -12.22 -30.54 -1.43
C PHE A 14 -10.96 -29.82 -0.89
N LEU A 15 -9.76 -30.40 -1.02
CA LEU A 15 -8.52 -29.76 -0.57
C LEU A 15 -8.19 -28.50 -1.36
N ILE A 16 -8.45 -28.49 -2.66
CA ILE A 16 -8.34 -27.30 -3.50
C ILE A 16 -9.27 -26.19 -2.98
N SER A 17 -10.51 -26.55 -2.59
CA SER A 17 -11.47 -25.59 -2.03
C SER A 17 -11.06 -25.06 -0.66
N ILE A 18 -10.51 -25.92 0.21
CA ILE A 18 -9.98 -25.50 1.52
C ILE A 18 -8.83 -24.53 1.35
N TYR A 19 -7.94 -24.79 0.41
CA TYR A 19 -6.78 -23.92 0.18
C TYR A 19 -7.17 -22.55 -0.40
N PHE A 20 -8.34 -22.43 -1.01
CA PHE A 20 -8.96 -21.14 -1.34
C PHE A 20 -9.24 -20.30 -0.08
N PHE A 21 -9.84 -20.88 0.95
CA PHE A 21 -10.15 -20.17 2.20
C PHE A 21 -8.89 -19.81 2.99
N SER A 22 -7.86 -20.65 2.95
CA SER A 22 -6.55 -20.34 3.54
C SER A 22 -5.93 -19.11 2.86
N GLY A 23 -5.94 -19.02 1.51
CA GLY A 23 -5.49 -17.86 0.76
C GLY A 23 -6.32 -16.59 1.03
N PHE A 24 -7.65 -16.74 1.15
CA PHE A 24 -8.53 -15.65 1.55
C PHE A 24 -8.12 -15.07 2.91
N ALA A 25 -7.97 -15.92 3.93
CA ALA A 25 -7.59 -15.50 5.29
C ALA A 25 -6.20 -14.84 5.32
N ALA A 26 -5.23 -15.36 4.58
CA ALA A 26 -3.87 -14.82 4.53
C ALA A 26 -3.83 -13.35 4.08
N LEU A 27 -4.63 -12.97 3.09
CA LEU A 27 -4.68 -11.60 2.60
C LEU A 27 -5.51 -10.67 3.49
N VAL A 28 -6.53 -11.17 4.18
CA VAL A 28 -7.18 -10.39 5.26
C VAL A 28 -6.13 -9.97 6.29
N TYR A 29 -5.27 -10.91 6.73
CA TYR A 29 -4.20 -10.62 7.68
C TYR A 29 -3.20 -9.62 7.13
N GLN A 30 -2.73 -9.81 5.90
CA GLN A 30 -1.74 -8.92 5.30
C GLN A 30 -2.25 -7.47 5.24
N VAL A 31 -3.48 -7.25 4.78
CA VAL A 31 -4.09 -5.91 4.70
C VAL A 31 -4.19 -5.27 6.08
N ILE A 32 -4.64 -6.01 7.10
CA ILE A 32 -4.90 -5.44 8.42
C ILE A 32 -3.60 -5.29 9.23
N TRP A 33 -2.73 -6.30 9.24
CA TRP A 33 -1.45 -6.21 9.97
C TRP A 33 -0.56 -5.11 9.43
N GLN A 34 -0.56 -4.88 8.10
CA GLN A 34 0.16 -3.75 7.52
C GLN A 34 -0.34 -2.41 8.10
N ARG A 35 -1.65 -2.27 8.30
CA ARG A 35 -2.26 -1.08 8.91
C ARG A 35 -1.87 -0.93 10.38
N TRP A 36 -1.96 -1.99 11.17
CA TRP A 36 -1.57 -1.95 12.58
C TRP A 36 -0.10 -1.64 12.78
N LEU A 37 0.76 -2.25 11.97
CA LEU A 37 2.19 -2.03 12.08
C LEU A 37 2.60 -0.61 11.66
N ALA A 38 1.84 0.05 10.79
CA ALA A 38 2.06 1.44 10.42
C ALA A 38 1.89 2.41 11.62
N PHE A 39 1.11 2.07 12.65
CA PHE A 39 1.04 2.88 13.88
C PHE A 39 2.40 3.00 14.57
N PHE A 40 3.23 1.95 14.51
CA PHE A 40 4.55 1.96 15.13
C PHE A 40 5.64 2.53 14.27
N THR A 41 5.64 2.05 13.02
CA THR A 41 6.74 2.35 12.12
C THR A 41 6.59 3.74 11.53
N GLY A 42 5.39 4.30 11.61
CA GLY A 42 4.97 5.48 10.87
C GLY A 42 4.64 5.16 9.41
N ILE A 43 3.95 6.09 8.76
CA ILE A 43 3.48 5.95 7.37
C ILE A 43 4.59 6.39 6.43
N SER A 44 5.63 5.56 6.27
CA SER A 44 6.65 5.80 5.24
C SER A 44 6.76 4.58 4.33
N SER A 45 7.05 4.82 3.05
CA SER A 45 7.22 3.72 2.08
C SER A 45 8.33 2.76 2.49
N VAL A 46 9.37 3.24 3.18
CA VAL A 46 10.45 2.41 3.73
C VAL A 46 9.91 1.47 4.80
N ASN A 47 9.10 1.99 5.72
CA ASN A 47 8.52 1.20 6.80
C ASN A 47 7.56 0.14 6.27
N ILE A 48 6.72 0.51 5.30
CA ILE A 48 5.83 -0.44 4.61
C ILE A 48 6.64 -1.51 3.89
N SER A 49 7.70 -1.14 3.18
CA SER A 49 8.59 -2.10 2.49
C SER A 49 9.29 -3.05 3.46
N LEU A 50 9.68 -2.59 4.65
CA LEU A 50 10.26 -3.46 5.69
C LEU A 50 9.24 -4.46 6.24
N ILE A 51 7.99 -4.05 6.47
CA ILE A 51 6.91 -4.95 6.91
C ILE A 51 6.63 -6.01 5.85
N VAL A 52 6.49 -5.59 4.58
CA VAL A 52 6.29 -6.51 3.45
C VAL A 52 7.47 -7.47 3.31
N SER A 53 8.71 -6.99 3.48
CA SER A 53 9.91 -7.82 3.45
C SER A 53 9.95 -8.84 4.58
N ALA A 54 9.50 -8.46 5.79
CA ALA A 54 9.40 -9.38 6.92
C ALA A 54 8.37 -10.48 6.65
N PHE A 55 7.21 -10.10 6.10
CA PHE A 55 6.17 -11.05 5.69
C PHE A 55 6.69 -12.02 4.62
N MET A 56 7.34 -11.48 3.59
CA MET A 56 7.94 -12.28 2.52
C MET A 56 9.06 -13.21 3.01
N ALA A 57 9.94 -12.74 3.91
CA ALA A 57 11.00 -13.56 4.47
C ALA A 57 10.46 -14.78 5.21
N GLY A 58 9.42 -14.60 6.04
CA GLY A 58 8.75 -15.70 6.73
C GLY A 58 8.15 -16.71 5.75
N LEU A 59 7.42 -16.24 4.74
CA LEU A 59 6.91 -17.09 3.67
C LEU A 59 8.02 -17.88 2.98
N GLY A 60 9.11 -17.20 2.59
CA GLY A 60 10.24 -17.83 1.90
C GLY A 60 10.90 -18.93 2.73
N ILE A 61 11.22 -18.65 3.98
CA ILE A 61 11.80 -19.63 4.91
C ILE A 61 10.80 -20.78 5.13
N GLY A 62 9.51 -20.48 5.25
CA GLY A 62 8.44 -21.46 5.37
C GLY A 62 8.35 -22.38 4.15
N TYR A 63 8.40 -21.84 2.94
CA TYR A 63 8.43 -22.65 1.71
C TYR A 63 9.65 -23.57 1.65
N LEU A 64 10.82 -23.06 2.01
CA LEU A 64 12.05 -23.85 2.00
C LEU A 64 11.96 -24.99 3.02
N ALA A 65 11.64 -24.66 4.27
CA ALA A 65 11.52 -25.64 5.36
C ALA A 65 10.41 -26.65 5.09
N GLY A 66 9.24 -26.18 4.65
CA GLY A 66 8.09 -26.99 4.27
C GLY A 66 8.41 -27.93 3.11
N GLY A 67 9.21 -27.48 2.15
CA GLY A 67 9.66 -28.29 1.03
C GLY A 67 10.55 -29.46 1.47
N TYR A 68 11.53 -29.21 2.33
CA TYR A 68 12.39 -30.25 2.90
C TYR A 68 11.62 -31.18 3.85
N LEU A 69 10.72 -30.63 4.66
CA LEU A 69 9.90 -31.41 5.57
C LEU A 69 8.97 -32.34 4.78
N SER A 70 8.27 -31.83 3.79
CA SER A 70 7.28 -32.59 3.01
C SER A 70 7.91 -33.79 2.30
N ASP A 71 9.15 -33.71 1.82
CA ASP A 71 9.84 -34.83 1.18
C ASP A 71 10.29 -35.93 2.17
N ARG A 72 10.45 -35.59 3.47
CA ARG A 72 10.90 -36.50 4.54
C ARG A 72 9.73 -37.13 5.30
N LEU A 73 8.55 -36.54 5.23
CA LEU A 73 7.41 -37.06 5.93
C LEU A 73 6.91 -38.38 5.34
N GLN A 74 6.50 -39.30 6.21
CA GLN A 74 5.76 -40.49 5.81
C GLN A 74 4.43 -40.11 5.17
N GLN A 75 3.98 -40.87 4.20
CA GLN A 75 2.69 -40.70 3.58
C GLN A 75 1.56 -40.62 4.65
N GLY A 76 0.58 -39.77 4.42
CA GLY A 76 -0.52 -39.51 5.33
C GLY A 76 -0.25 -38.53 6.47
N LYS A 77 1.00 -38.10 6.70
CA LYS A 77 1.31 -37.07 7.70
C LYS A 77 1.23 -35.64 7.16
N HIS A 78 1.29 -35.44 5.86
CA HIS A 78 1.27 -34.11 5.22
C HIS A 78 0.04 -33.30 5.59
N VAL A 79 -1.12 -33.94 5.57
CA VAL A 79 -2.43 -33.38 5.93
C VAL A 79 -2.48 -32.96 7.39
N PHE A 80 -1.90 -33.78 8.29
CA PHE A 80 -1.82 -33.45 9.71
C PHE A 80 -0.92 -32.24 9.98
N TYR A 81 0.23 -32.14 9.33
CA TYR A 81 1.10 -30.95 9.49
C TYR A 81 0.48 -29.69 8.85
N PHE A 82 -0.30 -29.85 7.77
CA PHE A 82 -1.09 -28.73 7.23
C PHE A 82 -2.17 -28.28 8.23
N PHE A 83 -2.88 -29.21 8.88
CA PHE A 83 -3.81 -28.90 9.98
C PHE A 83 -3.11 -28.08 11.07
N LEU A 84 -1.94 -28.53 11.55
CA LEU A 84 -1.18 -27.82 12.58
C LEU A 84 -0.79 -26.40 12.13
N ALA A 85 -0.39 -26.23 10.87
CA ALA A 85 -0.06 -24.93 10.33
C ALA A 85 -1.29 -23.99 10.33
N GLU A 86 -2.43 -24.44 9.80
CA GLU A 86 -3.67 -23.64 9.76
C GLU A 86 -4.17 -23.25 11.16
N ILE A 87 -4.14 -24.20 12.13
CA ILE A 87 -4.50 -23.90 13.51
C ILE A 87 -3.52 -22.91 14.15
N GLY A 88 -2.22 -23.09 13.92
CA GLY A 88 -1.19 -22.17 14.42
C GLY A 88 -1.36 -20.73 13.89
N ILE A 89 -1.67 -20.58 12.60
CA ILE A 89 -1.99 -19.29 11.98
C ILE A 89 -3.24 -18.68 12.64
N GLY A 90 -4.31 -19.48 12.78
CA GLY A 90 -5.56 -19.04 13.39
C GLY A 90 -5.40 -18.58 14.84
N ILE A 91 -4.62 -19.32 15.65
CA ILE A 91 -4.31 -18.95 17.05
C ILE A 91 -3.53 -17.63 17.08
N PHE A 92 -2.45 -17.51 16.29
CA PHE A 92 -1.67 -16.28 16.25
C PHE A 92 -2.54 -15.09 15.82
N ALA A 93 -3.34 -15.25 14.78
CA ALA A 93 -4.23 -14.22 14.28
C ALA A 93 -5.26 -13.77 15.33
N PHE A 94 -5.83 -14.73 16.07
CA PHE A 94 -6.78 -14.42 17.13
C PHE A 94 -6.17 -13.51 18.22
N PHE A 95 -4.91 -13.74 18.60
CA PHE A 95 -4.20 -12.92 19.57
C PHE A 95 -3.45 -11.72 18.95
N SER A 96 -3.44 -11.57 17.63
CA SER A 96 -2.62 -10.57 16.94
C SER A 96 -2.96 -9.13 17.31
N LYS A 97 -4.23 -8.80 17.61
CA LYS A 97 -4.60 -7.48 18.15
C LYS A 97 -3.93 -7.22 19.49
N SER A 98 -4.03 -8.15 20.43
CA SER A 98 -3.41 -8.01 21.74
C SER A 98 -1.89 -7.90 21.66
N ILE A 99 -1.27 -8.60 20.70
CA ILE A 99 0.19 -8.53 20.48
C ILE A 99 0.60 -7.22 19.82
N PHE A 100 0.02 -6.88 18.66
CA PHE A 100 0.48 -5.75 17.85
C PHE A 100 -0.08 -4.41 18.34
N TYR A 101 -1.33 -4.36 18.77
CA TYR A 101 -1.94 -3.10 19.15
C TYR A 101 -1.91 -2.87 20.65
N ASP A 102 -2.51 -3.77 21.45
CA ASP A 102 -2.65 -3.51 22.89
C ASP A 102 -1.28 -3.52 23.59
N TRP A 103 -0.52 -4.60 23.46
CA TRP A 103 0.78 -4.73 24.13
C TRP A 103 1.86 -3.85 23.51
N LEU A 104 2.05 -3.93 22.18
CA LEU A 104 3.18 -3.26 21.54
C LEU A 104 2.92 -1.75 21.37
N PHE A 105 1.74 -1.33 20.91
CA PHE A 105 1.44 0.07 20.59
C PHE A 105 0.94 0.87 21.80
N VAL A 106 0.00 0.34 22.57
CA VAL A 106 -0.62 1.09 23.66
C VAL A 106 0.24 1.04 24.93
N GLU A 107 0.59 -0.18 25.40
CA GLU A 107 1.28 -0.33 26.69
C GLU A 107 2.77 0.04 26.61
N ASN A 108 3.45 -0.29 25.51
CA ASN A 108 4.88 -0.08 25.35
C ASN A 108 5.27 1.11 24.46
N SER A 109 4.34 2.02 24.21
CA SER A 109 4.59 3.24 23.43
C SER A 109 5.72 4.12 23.99
N SER A 110 6.01 4.03 25.29
CA SER A 110 7.10 4.73 25.98
C SER A 110 8.45 4.04 25.86
N PHE A 111 8.53 2.80 25.39
CA PHE A 111 9.79 2.15 25.11
C PHE A 111 10.45 2.85 23.91
N GLN A 112 11.38 3.73 24.20
CA GLN A 112 12.34 4.26 23.24
C GLN A 112 13.35 3.14 22.84
N LEU A 113 12.82 2.00 22.41
CA LEU A 113 13.66 1.02 21.72
C LEU A 113 14.16 1.72 20.46
N GLY A 114 15.48 1.81 20.31
CA GLY A 114 16.05 2.31 19.06
C GLY A 114 15.38 1.63 17.88
N SER A 115 15.11 2.35 16.82
CA SER A 115 14.29 1.87 15.68
C SER A 115 14.66 0.45 15.22
N ILE A 116 15.92 0.07 15.30
CA ILE A 116 16.43 -1.24 14.90
C ILE A 116 15.86 -2.40 15.74
N TYR A 117 15.78 -2.23 17.07
CA TYR A 117 15.22 -3.26 17.96
C TYR A 117 13.72 -3.45 17.76
N LEU A 118 13.00 -2.36 17.53
CA LEU A 118 11.58 -2.41 17.20
C LEU A 118 11.34 -3.20 15.91
N TYR A 119 12.09 -2.90 14.85
CA TYR A 119 12.00 -3.64 13.59
C TYR A 119 12.37 -5.11 13.74
N MET A 120 13.36 -5.46 14.57
CA MET A 120 13.68 -6.85 14.85
C MET A 120 12.56 -7.58 15.56
N ILE A 121 11.91 -6.96 16.54
CA ILE A 121 10.75 -7.55 17.24
C ILE A 121 9.60 -7.77 16.26
N LEU A 122 9.24 -6.75 15.45
CA LEU A 122 8.18 -6.85 14.44
C LEU A 122 8.49 -7.94 13.42
N PHE A 123 9.74 -8.03 12.96
CA PHE A 123 10.21 -9.07 12.07
C PHE A 123 10.00 -10.47 12.65
N LEU A 124 10.45 -10.70 13.88
CA LEU A 124 10.33 -11.99 14.57
C LEU A 124 8.86 -12.37 14.83
N LEU A 125 8.01 -11.40 15.21
CA LEU A 125 6.59 -11.63 15.42
C LEU A 125 5.87 -12.02 14.12
N LEU A 126 6.15 -11.32 13.01
CA LEU A 126 5.57 -11.65 11.71
C LEU A 126 6.10 -12.96 11.12
N LEU A 127 7.33 -13.33 11.46
CA LEU A 127 7.97 -14.53 10.94
C LEU A 127 7.19 -15.78 11.31
N VAL A 128 6.59 -15.85 12.50
CA VAL A 128 5.87 -17.04 12.99
C VAL A 128 4.66 -17.39 12.11
N PRO A 129 3.65 -16.52 11.94
CA PRO A 129 2.48 -16.86 11.13
C PRO A 129 2.84 -17.00 9.64
N THR A 130 3.75 -16.16 9.11
CA THR A 130 4.10 -16.21 7.70
C THR A 130 4.94 -17.43 7.35
N PHE A 131 5.78 -17.92 8.26
CA PHE A 131 6.46 -19.20 8.14
C PHE A 131 5.43 -20.35 8.00
N LEU A 132 4.42 -20.40 8.87
CA LEU A 132 3.38 -21.41 8.80
C LEU A 132 2.58 -21.34 7.49
N MET A 133 2.26 -20.12 7.01
CA MET A 133 1.64 -19.93 5.68
C MET A 133 2.53 -20.48 4.56
N GLY A 134 3.85 -20.26 4.63
CA GLY A 134 4.80 -20.75 3.64
C GLY A 134 4.92 -22.28 3.60
N VAL A 135 4.80 -22.95 4.72
CA VAL A 135 4.87 -24.41 4.82
C VAL A 135 3.65 -25.10 4.15
N SER A 136 2.50 -24.43 4.06
CA SER A 136 1.23 -25.03 3.63
C SER A 136 1.26 -25.57 2.19
N LEU A 137 1.77 -24.82 1.21
CA LEU A 137 1.79 -25.26 -0.20
C LEU A 137 2.67 -26.49 -0.45
N PRO A 138 3.93 -26.58 0.03
CA PRO A 138 4.73 -27.80 -0.11
C PRO A 138 4.08 -29.02 0.53
N LEU A 139 3.46 -28.88 1.70
CA LEU A 139 2.75 -29.99 2.35
C LEU A 139 1.59 -30.51 1.51
N LEU A 140 0.71 -29.60 1.03
CA LEU A 140 -0.41 -30.00 0.20
C LEU A 140 0.03 -30.58 -1.16
N SER A 141 1.13 -30.07 -1.73
CA SER A 141 1.67 -30.57 -3.00
C SER A 141 2.08 -32.05 -2.94
N LYS A 142 2.44 -32.52 -1.75
CA LYS A 142 2.86 -33.91 -1.48
C LYS A 142 1.74 -34.78 -0.89
N ALA A 143 0.61 -34.20 -0.50
CA ALA A 143 -0.51 -34.95 0.09
C ALA A 143 -1.11 -35.98 -0.86
N PHE A 144 -0.94 -35.79 -2.19
CA PHE A 144 -1.43 -36.71 -3.20
C PHE A 144 -0.34 -37.12 -4.19
N LYS A 145 0.00 -38.40 -4.17
CA LYS A 145 0.79 -39.07 -5.20
C LYS A 145 -0.17 -39.48 -6.33
N ASN A 146 0.12 -39.21 -7.58
CA ASN A 146 -0.66 -39.69 -8.72
C ASN A 146 -1.99 -38.98 -9.08
N ILE A 147 -2.14 -37.70 -8.80
CA ILE A 147 -3.23 -36.90 -9.42
C ILE A 147 -2.82 -36.45 -10.84
N GLY A 148 -2.34 -37.35 -11.69
CA GLY A 148 -1.83 -36.98 -12.99
C GLY A 148 -0.48 -36.23 -12.92
N ASN A 149 -0.29 -35.16 -13.68
CA ASN A 149 0.96 -34.39 -13.66
C ASN A 149 1.06 -33.50 -12.42
N GLN A 150 2.12 -33.68 -11.62
CA GLN A 150 2.34 -32.97 -10.36
C GLN A 150 2.45 -31.45 -10.54
N GLY A 151 3.08 -30.99 -11.60
CA GLY A 151 3.19 -29.56 -11.90
C GLY A 151 1.81 -28.91 -12.13
N ASN A 152 0.89 -29.62 -12.77
CA ASN A 152 -0.50 -29.16 -12.92
C ASN A 152 -1.26 -29.13 -11.59
N PHE A 153 -1.03 -30.10 -10.70
CA PHE A 153 -1.66 -30.11 -9.38
C PHE A 153 -1.18 -28.95 -8.50
N ILE A 154 0.12 -28.71 -8.46
CA ILE A 154 0.72 -27.55 -7.79
C ILE A 154 0.13 -26.24 -8.34
N SER A 155 0.00 -26.15 -9.66
CA SER A 155 -0.57 -24.97 -10.32
C SER A 155 -2.05 -24.77 -9.96
N LEU A 156 -2.83 -25.84 -9.79
CA LEU A 156 -4.22 -25.75 -9.33
C LEU A 156 -4.32 -25.32 -7.87
N LEU A 157 -3.46 -25.83 -6.99
CA LEU A 157 -3.37 -25.34 -5.61
C LEU A 157 -3.01 -23.87 -5.57
N TYR A 158 -1.99 -23.48 -6.33
CA TYR A 158 -1.59 -22.06 -6.41
C TYR A 158 -2.70 -21.17 -6.97
N PHE A 159 -3.40 -21.61 -8.03
CA PHE A 159 -4.55 -20.90 -8.58
C PHE A 159 -5.62 -20.64 -7.54
N THR A 160 -6.06 -21.67 -6.82
CA THR A 160 -7.17 -21.51 -5.85
C THR A 160 -6.77 -20.66 -4.64
N ASN A 161 -5.55 -20.82 -4.14
CA ASN A 161 -5.02 -19.99 -3.07
C ASN A 161 -4.92 -18.51 -3.51
N THR A 162 -4.37 -18.24 -4.68
CA THR A 162 -4.23 -16.89 -5.23
C THR A 162 -5.59 -16.25 -5.55
N LEU A 163 -6.57 -17.05 -6.03
CA LEU A 163 -7.93 -16.57 -6.25
C LEU A 163 -8.61 -16.25 -4.91
N GLY A 164 -8.42 -17.09 -3.89
CA GLY A 164 -8.88 -16.83 -2.53
C GLY A 164 -8.29 -15.54 -1.98
N ALA A 165 -6.99 -15.34 -2.17
CA ALA A 165 -6.27 -14.14 -1.81
C ALA A 165 -6.84 -12.87 -2.49
N ALA A 166 -7.11 -12.92 -3.80
CA ALA A 166 -7.70 -11.80 -4.54
C ALA A 166 -9.08 -11.42 -4.01
N ILE A 167 -9.95 -12.41 -3.82
CA ILE A 167 -11.31 -12.21 -3.29
C ILE A 167 -11.24 -11.77 -1.82
N GLY A 168 -10.33 -12.33 -1.02
CA GLY A 168 -10.08 -11.92 0.35
C GLY A 168 -9.70 -10.45 0.48
N THR A 169 -8.78 -9.99 -0.35
CA THR A 169 -8.38 -8.56 -0.39
C THR A 169 -9.56 -7.65 -0.73
N PHE A 170 -10.33 -7.99 -1.76
CA PHE A 170 -11.51 -7.23 -2.17
C PHE A 170 -12.55 -7.16 -1.05
N ILE A 171 -12.95 -8.31 -0.53
CA ILE A 171 -13.99 -8.39 0.53
C ILE A 171 -13.50 -7.68 1.81
N THR A 172 -12.21 -7.77 2.14
CA THR A 172 -11.67 -7.09 3.33
C THR A 172 -11.89 -5.60 3.27
N SER A 173 -11.50 -4.95 2.19
CA SER A 173 -11.54 -3.48 2.11
C SER A 173 -12.91 -2.91 1.76
N PHE A 174 -13.72 -3.64 1.00
CA PHE A 174 -15.03 -3.16 0.58
C PHE A 174 -16.21 -3.64 1.45
N TYR A 175 -16.00 -4.67 2.27
CA TYR A 175 -17.06 -5.23 3.10
C TYR A 175 -16.69 -5.42 4.57
N LEU A 176 -15.59 -6.12 4.89
CA LEU A 176 -15.27 -6.45 6.29
C LEU A 176 -14.87 -5.19 7.09
N ILE A 177 -13.91 -4.43 6.61
CA ILE A 177 -13.45 -3.22 7.34
C ILE A 177 -14.56 -2.19 7.46
N PRO A 178 -15.30 -1.79 6.39
CA PRO A 178 -16.36 -0.81 6.50
C PRO A 178 -17.46 -1.20 7.49
N ASN A 179 -17.84 -2.49 7.54
CA ASN A 179 -18.98 -2.93 8.34
C ASN A 179 -18.62 -3.37 9.75
N MET A 180 -17.40 -3.87 10.00
CA MET A 180 -17.07 -4.47 11.30
C MET A 180 -15.70 -4.08 11.89
N GLY A 181 -14.89 -3.31 11.14
CA GLY A 181 -13.55 -2.87 11.57
C GLY A 181 -12.48 -3.95 11.45
N PHE A 182 -11.25 -3.58 11.81
CA PHE A 182 -10.09 -4.45 11.67
C PHE A 182 -10.14 -5.69 12.56
N GLU A 183 -10.47 -5.51 13.84
CA GLU A 183 -10.47 -6.60 14.83
C GLU A 183 -11.40 -7.73 14.45
N LYS A 184 -12.67 -7.42 14.16
CA LYS A 184 -13.65 -8.44 13.79
C LYS A 184 -13.33 -9.09 12.45
N ALA A 185 -12.76 -8.34 11.51
CA ALA A 185 -12.30 -8.90 10.24
C ALA A 185 -11.17 -9.93 10.44
N ILE A 186 -10.22 -9.67 11.35
CA ILE A 186 -9.21 -10.66 11.76
C ILE A 186 -9.85 -11.91 12.37
N TYR A 187 -10.88 -11.77 13.23
CA TYR A 187 -11.55 -12.92 13.82
C TYR A 187 -12.30 -13.77 12.78
N VAL A 188 -12.89 -13.14 11.75
CA VAL A 188 -13.47 -13.87 10.61
C VAL A 188 -12.39 -14.68 9.88
N ALA A 189 -11.23 -14.09 9.61
CA ALA A 189 -10.13 -14.79 8.94
C ALA A 189 -9.55 -15.91 9.82
N ALA A 190 -9.39 -15.70 11.14
CA ALA A 190 -8.96 -16.73 12.08
C ALA A 190 -9.96 -17.92 12.11
N GLY A 191 -11.27 -17.61 12.11
CA GLY A 191 -12.32 -18.62 11.99
C GLY A 191 -12.22 -19.45 10.72
N LEU A 192 -11.85 -18.83 9.58
CA LEU A 192 -11.61 -19.54 8.32
C LEU A 192 -10.40 -20.49 8.42
N ASN A 193 -9.29 -20.07 9.06
CA ASN A 193 -8.15 -20.98 9.29
C ASN A 193 -8.51 -22.15 10.20
N PHE A 194 -9.26 -21.93 11.28
CA PHE A 194 -9.77 -23.03 12.12
C PHE A 194 -10.68 -23.96 11.32
N PHE A 195 -11.58 -23.40 10.50
CA PHE A 195 -12.43 -24.19 9.60
C PHE A 195 -11.58 -25.01 8.61
N CYS A 196 -10.55 -24.42 7.98
CA CYS A 196 -9.65 -25.13 7.07
C CYS A 196 -8.94 -26.27 7.77
N GLY A 197 -8.32 -26.02 8.92
CA GLY A 197 -7.59 -27.02 9.68
C GLY A 197 -8.50 -28.18 10.11
N LEU A 198 -9.62 -27.88 10.78
CA LEU A 198 -10.54 -28.90 11.26
C LEU A 198 -11.17 -29.70 10.12
N SER A 199 -11.58 -29.07 9.04
CA SER A 199 -12.15 -29.75 7.88
C SER A 199 -11.19 -30.77 7.28
N VAL A 200 -9.89 -30.40 7.14
CA VAL A 200 -8.87 -31.31 6.62
C VAL A 200 -8.64 -32.51 7.55
N LEU A 201 -8.71 -32.29 8.84
CA LEU A 201 -8.59 -33.39 9.83
C LEU A 201 -9.72 -34.41 9.70
N LEU A 202 -10.95 -33.96 9.51
CA LEU A 202 -12.13 -34.84 9.32
C LEU A 202 -12.01 -35.72 8.07
N PHE A 203 -11.35 -35.27 7.04
CA PHE A 203 -11.15 -36.01 5.78
C PHE A 203 -9.82 -36.79 5.72
N ASN A 204 -9.01 -36.75 6.78
CA ASN A 204 -7.69 -37.39 6.82
C ASN A 204 -7.73 -38.89 6.57
N ASP A 205 -8.73 -39.59 7.10
CA ASP A 205 -8.88 -41.04 6.91
C ASP A 205 -9.24 -41.44 5.49
N ILE A 206 -9.96 -40.58 4.77
CA ILE A 206 -10.28 -40.79 3.36
C ILE A 206 -8.99 -40.62 2.51
N VAL A 207 -8.20 -39.60 2.82
CA VAL A 207 -6.91 -39.35 2.18
C VAL A 207 -5.94 -40.51 2.38
N LYS A 208 -5.80 -41.01 3.63
CA LYS A 208 -4.94 -42.17 3.97
C LYS A 208 -5.34 -43.44 3.25
N ARG A 209 -6.65 -43.72 3.14
CA ARG A 209 -7.17 -44.94 2.45
C ARG A 209 -6.88 -44.91 0.95
N GLU A 210 -6.84 -43.74 0.33
CA GLU A 210 -6.51 -43.61 -1.09
C GLU A 210 -5.01 -43.70 -1.37
N GLU A 211 -4.16 -43.16 -0.45
CA GLU A 211 -2.71 -43.27 -0.55
C GLU A 211 -2.20 -44.72 -0.50
N SER A 212 -2.75 -45.59 0.40
CA SER A 212 -2.29 -46.96 0.60
C SER A 212 -2.54 -47.90 -0.59
N LYS A 213 -3.45 -47.55 -1.51
CA LYS A 213 -3.84 -48.39 -2.67
C LYS A 213 -3.03 -48.08 -3.95
N GLN A 214 -2.10 -47.18 -3.92
CA GLN A 214 -1.49 -46.57 -5.13
C GLN A 214 -0.10 -47.09 -5.52
N ASP A 215 0.57 -47.87 -4.65
CA ASP A 215 1.99 -48.24 -4.88
C ASP A 215 2.26 -49.15 -6.08
N GLU A 216 1.24 -49.86 -6.60
CA GLU A 216 1.45 -50.87 -7.62
C GLU A 216 1.36 -50.40 -9.12
N LYS A 217 0.69 -49.29 -9.43
CA LYS A 217 0.46 -48.82 -10.83
C LYS A 217 1.31 -47.68 -11.34
N ALA A 218 2.07 -47.02 -10.47
CA ALA A 218 2.80 -45.81 -10.82
C ALA A 218 4.08 -45.98 -11.64
N LEU A 219 4.66 -47.18 -11.64
CA LEU A 219 5.97 -47.45 -12.26
C LEU A 219 5.96 -47.50 -13.81
N LEU A 220 4.80 -47.52 -14.43
CA LEU A 220 4.69 -47.75 -15.90
C LEU A 220 4.40 -46.48 -16.72
N THR A 221 3.99 -45.37 -16.12
CA THR A 221 3.58 -44.15 -16.86
C THR A 221 4.65 -43.05 -16.95
N ASP A 222 5.68 -43.09 -16.11
CA ASP A 222 6.70 -42.02 -16.07
C ASP A 222 7.75 -42.07 -17.17
N LYS A 223 7.93 -43.22 -17.84
CA LYS A 223 8.97 -43.40 -18.88
C LYS A 223 8.67 -42.71 -20.22
N LEU A 224 7.47 -42.22 -20.45
CA LEU A 224 7.07 -41.63 -21.75
C LEU A 224 7.34 -40.12 -21.89
N TYR A 225 7.89 -39.44 -20.85
CA TYR A 225 8.09 -37.99 -20.83
C TYR A 225 9.55 -37.54 -20.85
N GLU A 226 10.53 -38.44 -20.97
CA GLU A 226 11.97 -38.17 -20.80
C GLU A 226 12.68 -37.44 -21.94
N GLU A 227 12.06 -37.16 -23.06
CA GLU A 227 12.81 -36.74 -24.29
C GLU A 227 12.87 -35.22 -24.56
N GLU A 228 12.24 -34.33 -23.81
CA GLU A 228 12.35 -32.91 -24.09
C GLU A 228 12.89 -32.10 -22.86
N LEU A 229 14.18 -31.77 -22.95
CA LEU A 229 14.85 -30.69 -22.23
C LEU A 229 15.57 -31.02 -20.92
N ASN A 230 16.85 -31.32 -21.07
CA ASN A 230 17.89 -31.20 -20.04
C ASN A 230 18.15 -29.71 -19.68
N VAL A 231 17.14 -28.97 -19.22
CA VAL A 231 17.36 -27.64 -18.72
C VAL A 231 17.83 -27.78 -17.26
N PRO A 232 19.04 -27.35 -16.91
CA PRO A 232 19.57 -27.53 -15.56
C PRO A 232 18.73 -26.78 -14.53
N PHE A 233 18.52 -27.39 -13.36
CA PHE A 233 17.71 -26.78 -12.29
C PHE A 233 18.21 -25.37 -11.90
N LYS A 234 19.53 -25.11 -12.04
CA LYS A 234 20.12 -23.77 -11.83
C LYS A 234 19.50 -22.69 -12.74
N PHE A 235 19.15 -23.05 -13.98
CA PHE A 235 18.46 -22.10 -14.87
C PHE A 235 17.14 -21.66 -14.27
N TRP A 236 16.35 -22.57 -13.73
CA TRP A 236 15.06 -22.25 -13.11
C TRP A 236 15.22 -21.44 -11.83
N LEU A 237 16.27 -21.65 -11.03
CA LEU A 237 16.56 -20.81 -9.87
C LEU A 237 16.78 -19.35 -10.29
N ILE A 238 17.60 -19.13 -11.33
CA ILE A 238 17.84 -17.77 -11.87
C ILE A 238 16.54 -17.17 -12.40
N GLN A 239 15.75 -17.95 -13.16
CA GLN A 239 14.48 -17.48 -13.71
C GLN A 239 13.47 -17.10 -12.62
N TYR A 240 13.36 -17.89 -11.56
CA TYR A 240 12.46 -17.57 -10.44
C TYR A 240 12.93 -16.35 -9.65
N PHE A 241 14.24 -16.15 -9.49
CA PHE A 241 14.78 -14.93 -8.91
C PHE A 241 14.42 -13.68 -9.76
N ILE A 242 14.70 -13.74 -11.07
CA ILE A 242 14.39 -12.63 -11.99
C ILE A 242 12.88 -12.37 -12.02
N SER A 243 12.07 -13.42 -12.08
CA SER A 243 10.61 -13.30 -12.08
C SER A 243 10.10 -12.62 -10.80
N GLY A 244 10.57 -13.04 -9.62
CA GLY A 244 10.20 -12.41 -8.35
C GLY A 244 10.66 -10.95 -8.28
N PHE A 245 11.91 -10.69 -8.68
CA PHE A 245 12.50 -9.34 -8.70
C PHE A 245 11.68 -8.38 -9.57
N THR A 246 11.38 -8.76 -10.80
CA THR A 246 10.66 -7.90 -11.74
C THR A 246 9.17 -7.79 -11.40
N ALA A 247 8.54 -8.87 -10.91
CA ALA A 247 7.12 -8.89 -10.56
C ALA A 247 6.79 -7.86 -9.47
N ILE A 248 7.50 -7.89 -8.35
CA ILE A 248 7.29 -6.93 -7.25
C ILE A 248 7.75 -5.52 -7.63
N SER A 249 8.84 -5.39 -8.38
CA SER A 249 9.27 -4.06 -8.86
C SER A 249 8.21 -3.40 -9.74
N PHE A 250 7.58 -4.15 -10.66
CA PHE A 250 6.46 -3.64 -11.46
C PHE A 250 5.24 -3.35 -10.61
N GLU A 251 4.90 -4.22 -9.65
CA GLU A 251 3.76 -4.00 -8.74
C GLU A 251 3.89 -2.67 -7.99
N ILE A 252 5.06 -2.38 -7.44
CA ILE A 252 5.35 -1.13 -6.70
C ILE A 252 5.27 0.09 -7.64
N ILE A 253 5.77 -0.02 -8.87
CA ILE A 253 5.69 1.06 -9.87
C ILE A 253 4.24 1.29 -10.29
N TRP A 254 3.48 0.25 -10.61
CA TRP A 254 2.06 0.36 -10.94
C TRP A 254 1.25 0.93 -9.78
N PHE A 255 1.53 0.46 -8.53
CA PHE A 255 0.89 1.02 -7.34
C PHE A 255 1.09 2.54 -7.29
N ARG A 256 2.34 3.00 -7.44
CA ARG A 256 2.66 4.42 -7.40
C ARG A 256 1.96 5.24 -8.50
N MET A 257 1.97 4.74 -9.74
CA MET A 257 1.28 5.38 -10.86
C MET A 257 -0.24 5.48 -10.63
N ILE A 258 -0.84 4.36 -10.25
CA ILE A 258 -2.28 4.26 -10.06
C ILE A 258 -2.71 5.05 -8.81
N ASP A 259 -1.92 5.06 -7.74
CA ASP A 259 -2.19 5.86 -6.54
C ASP A 259 -2.27 7.36 -6.84
N VAL A 260 -1.36 7.87 -7.68
CA VAL A 260 -1.43 9.26 -8.18
C VAL A 260 -2.69 9.49 -9.01
N MET A 261 -3.02 8.59 -9.93
CA MET A 261 -4.22 8.68 -10.77
C MET A 261 -5.53 8.57 -9.96
N MET A 262 -5.52 7.82 -8.86
CA MET A 262 -6.64 7.64 -7.94
C MET A 262 -6.65 8.64 -6.77
N LYS A 263 -5.67 9.55 -6.72
CA LYS A 263 -5.55 10.58 -5.67
C LYS A 263 -5.51 10.00 -4.26
N SER A 264 -4.67 8.97 -4.07
CA SER A 264 -4.38 8.32 -2.76
C SER A 264 -5.61 7.83 -1.98
N TYR A 265 -6.59 7.25 -2.66
CA TYR A 265 -7.72 6.63 -1.97
C TYR A 265 -7.28 5.44 -1.10
N ALA A 266 -7.89 5.27 0.06
CA ALA A 266 -7.59 4.19 1.00
C ALA A 266 -7.74 2.78 0.41
N VAL A 267 -8.65 2.61 -0.55
CA VAL A 267 -8.93 1.33 -1.22
C VAL A 267 -8.04 1.05 -2.43
N THR A 268 -7.17 2.01 -2.85
CA THR A 268 -6.28 1.86 -4.02
C THR A 268 -5.45 0.58 -3.94
N PHE A 269 -4.79 0.34 -2.81
CA PHE A 269 -3.98 -0.85 -2.60
C PHE A 269 -4.77 -2.14 -2.83
N SER A 270 -5.97 -2.21 -2.30
CA SER A 270 -6.81 -3.41 -2.40
C SER A 270 -7.36 -3.64 -3.82
N ILE A 271 -7.67 -2.60 -4.57
CA ILE A 271 -8.06 -2.70 -5.97
C ILE A 271 -6.92 -3.28 -6.79
N ILE A 272 -5.74 -2.70 -6.67
CA ILE A 272 -4.53 -3.13 -7.39
C ILE A 272 -4.21 -4.58 -7.07
N LEU A 273 -4.17 -4.94 -5.81
CA LEU A 273 -3.83 -6.29 -5.36
C LEU A 273 -4.90 -7.31 -5.80
N THR A 274 -6.18 -6.95 -5.81
CA THR A 274 -7.27 -7.79 -6.33
C THR A 274 -7.10 -8.07 -7.82
N ILE A 275 -6.82 -7.05 -8.62
CA ILE A 275 -6.62 -7.19 -10.06
C ILE A 275 -5.36 -8.00 -10.35
N TYR A 276 -4.26 -7.70 -9.65
CA TYR A 276 -2.98 -8.39 -9.77
C TYR A 276 -3.13 -9.89 -9.52
N LEU A 277 -3.62 -10.26 -8.32
CA LEU A 277 -3.78 -11.65 -7.92
C LEU A 277 -4.87 -12.37 -8.72
N GLY A 278 -5.98 -11.71 -9.01
CA GLY A 278 -7.07 -12.29 -9.80
C GLY A 278 -6.61 -12.65 -11.21
N SER A 279 -5.91 -11.76 -11.88
CA SER A 279 -5.36 -12.02 -13.21
C SER A 279 -4.28 -13.09 -13.20
N MET A 280 -3.40 -13.10 -12.18
CA MET A 280 -2.40 -14.15 -11.98
C MET A 280 -3.06 -15.51 -11.75
N ALA A 281 -4.12 -15.59 -10.97
CA ALA A 281 -4.87 -16.82 -10.75
C ALA A 281 -5.46 -17.34 -12.07
N ILE A 282 -6.14 -16.49 -12.84
CA ILE A 282 -6.71 -16.87 -14.14
C ILE A 282 -5.61 -17.37 -15.09
N GLY A 283 -4.47 -16.66 -15.15
CA GLY A 283 -3.32 -17.07 -15.94
C GLY A 283 -2.80 -18.46 -15.55
N THR A 284 -2.67 -18.72 -14.26
CA THR A 284 -2.24 -20.02 -13.73
C THR A 284 -3.20 -21.14 -14.15
N TRP A 285 -4.50 -20.91 -14.03
CA TRP A 285 -5.53 -21.88 -14.44
C TRP A 285 -5.49 -22.19 -15.93
N LEU A 286 -5.40 -21.15 -16.78
CA LEU A 286 -5.28 -21.34 -18.24
C LEU A 286 -3.96 -22.01 -18.62
N GLY A 287 -2.87 -21.79 -17.88
CA GLY A 287 -1.62 -22.51 -18.03
C GLY A 287 -1.77 -24.01 -17.76
N VAL A 288 -2.60 -24.42 -16.79
CA VAL A 288 -2.94 -25.86 -16.56
C VAL A 288 -3.68 -26.44 -17.77
N ILE A 289 -4.64 -25.72 -18.34
CA ILE A 289 -5.38 -26.15 -19.53
C ILE A 289 -4.41 -26.29 -20.72
N PHE A 290 -3.53 -25.30 -20.91
CA PHE A 290 -2.49 -25.35 -21.94
C PHE A 290 -1.59 -26.57 -21.79
N ASN A 291 -1.08 -26.85 -20.59
CA ASN A 291 -0.21 -27.99 -20.31
C ASN A 291 -0.88 -29.36 -20.59
N LYS A 292 -2.20 -29.46 -20.42
CA LYS A 292 -2.96 -30.68 -20.77
C LYS A 292 -3.07 -30.85 -22.28
N LYS A 293 -3.22 -29.76 -23.02
CA LYS A 293 -3.40 -29.80 -24.49
C LYS A 293 -2.08 -29.94 -25.25
N TYR A 294 -1.05 -29.20 -24.82
CA TYR A 294 0.25 -29.16 -25.52
C TYR A 294 1.32 -29.88 -24.71
N LYS A 295 1.91 -30.95 -25.33
CA LYS A 295 2.92 -31.78 -24.66
C LYS A 295 4.34 -31.34 -24.94
N LYS A 296 4.59 -30.68 -26.08
CA LYS A 296 5.92 -30.29 -26.60
C LYS A 296 6.05 -28.76 -26.71
N GLY A 297 7.29 -28.29 -26.79
CA GLY A 297 7.60 -26.86 -27.01
C GLY A 297 7.35 -25.92 -25.83
N LYS A 298 7.21 -26.43 -24.61
CA LYS A 298 6.87 -25.63 -23.41
C LYS A 298 7.93 -24.61 -23.05
N LEU A 299 9.23 -24.96 -23.15
CA LEU A 299 10.32 -24.02 -22.91
C LEU A 299 10.28 -22.86 -23.91
N LYS A 300 10.10 -23.16 -25.19
CA LYS A 300 9.95 -22.14 -26.22
C LYS A 300 8.77 -21.23 -25.91
N THR A 301 7.61 -21.77 -25.52
CA THR A 301 6.45 -21.01 -25.12
C THR A 301 6.75 -20.15 -23.90
N PHE A 302 7.38 -20.69 -22.85
CA PHE A 302 7.79 -19.95 -21.66
C PHE A 302 8.64 -18.72 -22.01
N LEU A 303 9.66 -18.89 -22.86
CA LEU A 303 10.53 -17.79 -23.27
C LEU A 303 9.78 -16.71 -24.07
N TRP A 304 8.91 -17.11 -24.99
CA TRP A 304 8.11 -16.18 -25.79
C TRP A 304 7.16 -15.34 -24.94
N ILE A 305 6.46 -15.97 -24.01
CA ILE A 305 5.53 -15.24 -23.14
C ILE A 305 6.26 -14.26 -22.20
N GLN A 306 7.52 -14.53 -21.80
CA GLN A 306 8.31 -13.55 -21.06
C GLN A 306 8.58 -12.29 -21.91
N ILE A 307 8.99 -12.44 -23.17
CA ILE A 307 9.19 -11.28 -24.06
C ILE A 307 7.89 -10.50 -24.23
N THR A 308 6.77 -11.21 -24.42
CA THR A 308 5.44 -10.58 -24.52
C THR A 308 5.11 -9.78 -23.27
N LEU A 309 5.47 -10.27 -22.07
CA LEU A 309 5.26 -9.57 -20.81
C LEU A 309 5.96 -8.19 -20.82
N TYR A 310 7.27 -8.17 -21.07
CA TYR A 310 8.04 -6.90 -21.04
C TYR A 310 7.62 -5.95 -22.17
N SER A 311 7.35 -6.48 -23.35
CA SER A 311 6.87 -5.69 -24.48
C SER A 311 5.50 -5.07 -24.19
N TYR A 312 4.59 -5.84 -23.58
CA TYR A 312 3.27 -5.32 -23.22
C TYR A 312 3.33 -4.24 -22.14
N VAL A 313 4.15 -4.45 -21.11
CA VAL A 313 4.33 -3.42 -20.06
C VAL A 313 4.81 -2.11 -20.68
N ALA A 314 5.80 -2.15 -21.56
CA ALA A 314 6.28 -0.95 -22.23
C ALA A 314 5.21 -0.31 -23.13
N ALA A 315 4.55 -1.12 -23.97
CA ALA A 315 3.55 -0.67 -24.92
C ALA A 315 2.30 -0.11 -24.24
N SER A 316 1.81 -0.74 -23.16
CA SER A 316 0.61 -0.30 -22.45
C SER A 316 0.81 1.04 -21.76
N ILE A 317 1.98 1.29 -21.19
CA ILE A 317 2.32 2.59 -20.60
C ILE A 317 2.45 3.65 -21.69
N ALA A 318 3.25 3.39 -22.72
CA ALA A 318 3.39 4.34 -23.83
C ALA A 318 2.03 4.68 -24.47
N LEU A 319 1.17 3.69 -24.67
CA LEU A 319 -0.16 3.88 -25.25
C LEU A 319 -1.09 4.68 -24.30
N LEU A 320 -1.06 4.41 -22.98
CA LEU A 320 -1.85 5.16 -22.02
C LEU A 320 -1.48 6.65 -22.05
N TYR A 321 -0.19 6.96 -22.00
CA TYR A 321 0.28 8.34 -21.98
C TYR A 321 -0.04 9.07 -23.29
N PHE A 322 0.25 8.43 -24.43
CA PHE A 322 -0.12 8.96 -25.73
C PHE A 322 -1.62 9.22 -25.84
N SER A 323 -2.44 8.28 -25.32
CA SER A 323 -3.90 8.38 -25.40
C SER A 323 -4.44 9.53 -24.53
N VAL A 324 -3.96 9.67 -23.30
CA VAL A 324 -4.38 10.76 -22.39
C VAL A 324 -4.01 12.12 -22.97
N GLU A 325 -2.88 12.23 -23.64
CA GLU A 325 -2.41 13.50 -24.20
C GLU A 325 -3.11 13.88 -25.52
N ASN A 326 -3.41 12.88 -26.39
CA ASN A 326 -3.79 13.15 -27.78
C ASN A 326 -5.25 12.79 -28.13
N ILE A 327 -5.93 12.00 -27.31
CA ILE A 327 -7.29 11.55 -27.65
C ILE A 327 -8.34 12.40 -26.93
N GLY A 328 -9.08 13.23 -27.68
CA GLY A 328 -10.11 14.13 -27.16
C GLY A 328 -11.23 13.45 -26.35
N PHE A 329 -11.55 12.18 -26.63
CA PHE A 329 -12.48 11.41 -25.81
C PHE A 329 -12.02 11.24 -24.36
N LEU A 330 -10.73 11.32 -24.08
CA LEU A 330 -10.13 11.23 -22.73
C LEU A 330 -9.91 12.60 -22.07
N GLU A 331 -10.35 13.70 -22.68
CA GLU A 331 -10.28 15.03 -22.08
C GLU A 331 -10.91 15.10 -20.68
N PRO A 332 -12.09 14.46 -20.39
CA PRO A 332 -12.62 14.43 -19.03
C PRO A 332 -11.71 13.74 -18.02
N LEU A 333 -10.92 12.76 -18.46
CA LEU A 333 -9.93 12.10 -17.61
C LEU A 333 -8.74 13.04 -17.31
N ARG A 334 -8.29 13.80 -18.31
CA ARG A 334 -7.25 14.80 -18.13
C ARG A 334 -7.70 15.93 -17.20
N GLY A 335 -8.90 16.46 -17.38
CA GLY A 335 -9.50 17.44 -16.47
C GLY A 335 -9.65 16.91 -15.03
N TYR A 336 -9.93 15.62 -14.88
CA TYR A 336 -9.91 14.99 -13.55
C TYR A 336 -8.49 14.93 -12.95
N PHE A 337 -7.47 14.59 -13.73
CA PHE A 337 -6.08 14.58 -13.25
C PHE A 337 -5.59 15.98 -12.87
N GLU A 338 -6.02 17.00 -13.63
CA GLU A 338 -5.72 18.39 -13.35
C GLU A 338 -6.43 18.89 -12.08
N GLY A 339 -7.65 18.44 -11.84
CA GLY A 339 -8.53 18.95 -10.80
C GLY A 339 -8.06 18.73 -9.37
N TYR A 340 -8.46 19.64 -8.49
CA TYR A 340 -8.18 19.62 -7.06
C TYR A 340 -8.96 18.52 -6.32
N GLU A 341 -10.21 18.26 -6.75
CA GLU A 341 -11.15 17.44 -5.99
C GLU A 341 -11.09 15.95 -6.30
N GLU A 342 -11.71 15.18 -5.41
CA GLU A 342 -11.94 13.74 -5.56
C GLU A 342 -12.93 13.43 -6.71
N ILE A 343 -12.94 12.17 -7.16
CA ILE A 343 -13.81 11.71 -8.24
C ILE A 343 -15.29 11.76 -7.82
N GLN A 344 -16.09 12.59 -8.47
CA GLN A 344 -17.53 12.64 -8.28
C GLN A 344 -18.27 11.81 -9.33
N SER A 345 -17.77 11.76 -10.58
CA SER A 345 -18.41 11.03 -11.68
C SER A 345 -18.22 9.51 -11.59
N PHE A 346 -19.31 8.75 -11.64
CA PHE A 346 -19.27 7.27 -11.70
C PHE A 346 -18.44 6.76 -12.90
N LYS A 347 -18.58 7.41 -14.07
CA LYS A 347 -17.81 7.03 -15.27
C LYS A 347 -16.31 7.18 -15.07
N LEU A 348 -15.86 8.31 -14.52
CA LEU A 348 -14.44 8.54 -14.23
C LEU A 348 -13.93 7.60 -13.15
N ARG A 349 -14.73 7.32 -12.13
CA ARG A 349 -14.41 6.33 -11.10
C ARG A 349 -14.19 4.95 -11.70
N LEU A 350 -15.09 4.51 -12.60
CA LEU A 350 -14.93 3.22 -13.30
C LEU A 350 -13.65 3.17 -14.15
N ILE A 351 -13.33 4.25 -14.85
CA ILE A 351 -12.12 4.32 -15.69
C ILE A 351 -10.85 4.26 -14.82
N THR A 352 -10.75 5.08 -13.80
CA THR A 352 -9.53 5.19 -12.97
C THR A 352 -9.34 4.00 -12.03
N MET A 353 -10.42 3.51 -11.40
CA MET A 353 -10.33 2.44 -10.41
C MET A 353 -10.33 1.03 -11.02
N LEU A 354 -10.84 0.87 -12.24
CA LEU A 354 -10.98 -0.46 -12.85
C LEU A 354 -10.32 -0.56 -14.21
N ILE A 355 -10.67 0.28 -15.19
CA ILE A 355 -10.22 0.13 -16.57
C ILE A 355 -8.72 0.36 -16.71
N ILE A 356 -8.18 1.44 -16.14
CA ILE A 356 -6.74 1.72 -16.19
C ILE A 356 -5.91 0.64 -15.48
N PRO A 357 -6.21 0.23 -14.23
CA PRO A 357 -5.49 -0.86 -13.59
C PRO A 357 -5.58 -2.18 -14.36
N ILE A 358 -6.76 -2.56 -14.87
CA ILE A 358 -6.91 -3.75 -15.71
C ILE A 358 -6.04 -3.66 -16.96
N PHE A 359 -6.08 -2.55 -17.67
CA PHE A 359 -5.29 -2.34 -18.88
C PHE A 359 -3.78 -2.44 -18.62
N LEU A 360 -3.29 -1.82 -17.55
CA LEU A 360 -1.85 -1.81 -17.25
C LEU A 360 -1.34 -3.15 -16.69
N MET A 361 -2.14 -3.79 -15.82
CA MET A 361 -1.63 -4.87 -14.97
C MET A 361 -2.15 -6.26 -15.33
N SER A 362 -3.40 -6.39 -15.84
CA SER A 362 -4.01 -7.73 -15.95
C SER A 362 -3.28 -8.65 -16.92
N ILE A 363 -2.84 -8.15 -18.06
CA ILE A 363 -2.15 -8.99 -19.06
C ILE A 363 -0.76 -9.41 -18.57
N PRO A 364 0.11 -8.51 -18.04
CA PRO A 364 1.39 -8.93 -17.47
C PRO A 364 1.23 -9.94 -16.33
N THR A 365 0.32 -9.70 -15.39
CA THR A 365 0.14 -10.59 -14.23
C THR A 365 -0.50 -11.92 -14.62
N PHE A 366 -1.41 -11.91 -15.60
CA PHE A 366 -1.91 -13.12 -16.24
C PHE A 366 -0.77 -13.95 -16.86
N ILE A 367 0.14 -13.31 -17.59
CA ILE A 367 1.33 -13.95 -18.17
C ILE A 367 2.23 -14.52 -17.08
N MET A 368 2.43 -13.81 -15.96
CA MET A 368 3.20 -14.32 -14.82
C MET A 368 2.60 -15.61 -14.26
N GLY A 369 1.28 -15.63 -14.03
CA GLY A 369 0.58 -16.82 -13.57
C GLY A 369 0.62 -17.99 -14.58
N PHE A 370 0.44 -17.70 -15.86
CA PHE A 370 0.55 -18.69 -16.92
C PHE A 370 1.96 -19.28 -16.99
N SER A 371 3.01 -18.44 -16.91
CA SER A 371 4.41 -18.84 -16.87
C SER A 371 4.72 -19.76 -15.70
N PHE A 372 4.16 -19.47 -14.51
CA PHE A 372 4.29 -20.32 -13.33
C PHE A 372 3.78 -21.73 -13.61
N SER A 373 2.59 -21.87 -14.19
CA SER A 373 2.02 -23.18 -14.51
C SER A 373 2.84 -23.95 -15.56
N VAL A 374 3.33 -23.26 -16.59
CA VAL A 374 4.17 -23.88 -17.63
C VAL A 374 5.50 -24.34 -17.03
N SER A 375 6.16 -23.51 -16.23
CA SER A 375 7.44 -23.84 -15.58
C SER A 375 7.31 -25.01 -14.58
N GLN A 376 6.28 -25.00 -13.73
CA GLN A 376 6.04 -26.11 -12.80
C GLN A 376 5.82 -27.43 -13.54
N ASN A 377 5.15 -27.40 -14.69
CA ASN A 377 4.93 -28.62 -15.48
C ASN A 377 6.23 -29.17 -16.09
N ILE A 378 7.21 -28.31 -16.41
CA ILE A 378 8.53 -28.73 -16.90
C ILE A 378 9.40 -29.26 -15.74
N ILE A 379 9.38 -28.60 -14.57
CA ILE A 379 10.31 -28.86 -13.48
C ILE A 379 9.92 -30.10 -12.66
N GLN A 380 8.62 -30.29 -12.44
CA GLN A 380 8.11 -31.31 -11.50
C GLN A 380 7.94 -32.69 -12.18
N ASN A 381 9.04 -33.29 -12.57
CA ASN A 381 9.11 -34.60 -13.19
C ASN A 381 9.48 -35.77 -12.26
N ASP A 382 9.88 -35.46 -11.01
CA ASP A 382 10.26 -36.45 -10.01
C ASP A 382 9.49 -36.19 -8.70
N PHE A 383 8.58 -37.09 -8.37
CA PHE A 383 7.74 -36.98 -7.18
C PHE A 383 8.53 -36.99 -5.87
N SER A 384 9.67 -37.70 -5.81
CA SER A 384 10.48 -37.80 -4.61
C SER A 384 11.03 -36.44 -4.15
N LEU A 385 11.30 -35.53 -5.08
CA LEU A 385 11.91 -34.22 -4.90
C LEU A 385 10.93 -33.04 -5.09
N VAL A 386 9.64 -33.29 -5.27
CA VAL A 386 8.65 -32.22 -5.55
C VAL A 386 8.65 -31.16 -4.45
N GLY A 387 8.62 -31.56 -3.19
CA GLY A 387 8.62 -30.63 -2.07
C GLY A 387 9.87 -29.76 -2.06
N LYS A 388 11.05 -30.36 -2.14
CA LYS A 388 12.33 -29.65 -2.17
C LYS A 388 12.45 -28.72 -3.36
N LYS A 389 12.13 -29.19 -4.57
CA LYS A 389 12.17 -28.36 -5.79
C LYS A 389 11.23 -27.16 -5.67
N LEU A 390 9.96 -27.40 -5.29
CA LEU A 390 8.97 -26.35 -5.12
C LEU A 390 9.38 -25.35 -4.02
N GLY A 391 9.75 -25.83 -2.83
CA GLY A 391 10.16 -24.99 -1.72
C GLY A 391 11.37 -24.13 -2.06
N THR A 392 12.39 -24.71 -2.73
CA THR A 392 13.58 -23.95 -3.14
C THR A 392 13.25 -22.89 -4.20
N LEU A 393 12.42 -23.21 -5.20
CA LEU A 393 12.01 -22.26 -6.24
C LEU A 393 11.23 -21.10 -5.64
N GLN A 394 10.28 -21.38 -4.76
CA GLN A 394 9.50 -20.34 -4.10
C GLN A 394 10.36 -19.47 -3.17
N PHE A 395 11.28 -20.06 -2.42
CA PHE A 395 12.24 -19.31 -1.62
C PHE A 395 13.08 -18.34 -2.48
N ILE A 396 13.62 -18.82 -3.60
CA ILE A 396 14.41 -17.99 -4.53
C ILE A 396 13.54 -16.91 -5.20
N ASN A 397 12.30 -17.23 -5.55
CA ASN A 397 11.36 -16.25 -6.06
C ASN A 397 11.11 -15.12 -5.02
N ILE A 398 10.87 -15.49 -3.78
CA ILE A 398 10.67 -14.53 -2.68
C ILE A 398 11.95 -13.72 -2.39
N ALA A 399 13.12 -14.34 -2.44
CA ALA A 399 14.38 -13.60 -2.33
C ALA A 399 14.53 -12.56 -3.46
N GLY A 400 14.17 -12.94 -4.69
CA GLY A 400 14.07 -12.01 -5.82
C GLY A 400 13.05 -10.91 -5.57
N SER A 401 11.86 -11.25 -5.08
CA SER A 401 10.79 -10.29 -4.75
C SER A 401 11.23 -9.27 -3.70
N THR A 402 11.90 -9.73 -2.63
CA THR A 402 12.44 -8.85 -1.58
C THR A 402 13.51 -7.90 -2.14
N ALA A 403 14.43 -8.44 -2.95
CA ALA A 403 15.46 -7.63 -3.62
C ALA A 403 14.83 -6.62 -4.60
N GLY A 404 13.79 -7.00 -5.34
CA GLY A 404 13.03 -6.14 -6.25
C GLY A 404 12.30 -5.02 -5.52
N ALA A 405 11.68 -5.33 -4.38
CA ALA A 405 11.02 -4.34 -3.53
C ALA A 405 12.01 -3.28 -3.01
N TRP A 406 13.18 -3.70 -2.52
CA TRP A 406 14.23 -2.78 -2.07
C TRP A 406 14.82 -1.98 -3.22
N PHE A 407 15.06 -2.62 -4.36
CA PHE A 407 15.56 -1.92 -5.54
C PHE A 407 14.58 -0.82 -5.99
N ALA A 408 13.30 -1.14 -6.17
CA ALA A 408 12.32 -0.17 -6.62
C ALA A 408 12.13 0.98 -5.61
N SER A 409 12.02 0.65 -4.31
CA SER A 409 11.71 1.66 -3.27
C SER A 409 12.91 2.49 -2.85
N LEU A 410 14.10 1.87 -2.63
CA LEU A 410 15.25 2.56 -2.03
C LEU A 410 16.21 3.14 -3.07
N ILE A 411 16.33 2.49 -4.23
CA ILE A 411 17.23 2.92 -5.31
C ILE A 411 16.41 3.56 -6.43
N GLY A 412 15.39 2.86 -6.88
CA GLY A 412 14.57 3.26 -8.01
C GLY A 412 13.95 4.64 -7.80
N PHE A 413 13.09 4.76 -6.82
CA PHE A 413 12.36 6.03 -6.60
C PHE A 413 13.23 7.15 -6.04
N GLU A 414 14.21 6.82 -5.20
CA GLU A 414 15.05 7.84 -4.57
C GLU A 414 16.11 8.43 -5.50
N ILE A 415 16.73 7.59 -6.35
CA ILE A 415 17.89 7.97 -7.16
C ILE A 415 17.53 8.12 -8.64
N LEU A 416 16.86 7.12 -9.19
CA LEU A 416 16.63 7.01 -10.64
C LEU A 416 15.32 7.72 -11.07
N GLY A 417 14.34 7.76 -10.19
CA GLY A 417 12.97 8.13 -10.50
C GLY A 417 12.19 6.97 -11.12
N THR A 418 10.86 7.11 -11.12
CA THR A 418 9.93 6.05 -11.54
C THR A 418 10.12 5.64 -12.99
N SER A 419 10.24 6.60 -13.91
CA SER A 419 10.37 6.34 -15.35
C SER A 419 11.65 5.56 -15.69
N LEU A 420 12.81 6.00 -15.22
CA LEU A 420 14.08 5.32 -15.50
C LEU A 420 14.13 3.93 -14.85
N THR A 421 13.61 3.78 -13.63
CA THR A 421 13.50 2.49 -12.97
C THR A 421 12.69 1.49 -13.80
N LEU A 422 11.55 1.95 -14.33
CA LEU A 422 10.72 1.15 -15.23
C LEU A 422 11.48 0.77 -16.51
N LYS A 423 12.15 1.72 -17.17
CA LYS A 423 12.95 1.46 -18.37
C LYS A 423 14.02 0.40 -18.12
N LEU A 424 14.73 0.47 -16.99
CA LEU A 424 15.76 -0.52 -16.63
C LEU A 424 15.16 -1.92 -16.40
N LEU A 425 13.99 -2.03 -15.77
CA LEU A 425 13.31 -3.30 -15.59
C LEU A 425 12.87 -3.92 -16.94
N LEU A 426 12.43 -3.11 -17.88
CA LEU A 426 12.02 -3.56 -19.20
C LEU A 426 13.18 -4.16 -20.00
N LEU A 427 14.42 -3.70 -19.77
CA LEU A 427 15.62 -4.25 -20.42
C LEU A 427 15.87 -5.73 -20.05
N THR A 428 15.30 -6.24 -18.96
CA THR A 428 15.37 -7.69 -18.66
C THR A 428 14.76 -8.57 -19.76
N GLY A 429 13.86 -8.02 -20.57
CA GLY A 429 13.32 -8.69 -21.75
C GLY A 429 14.37 -9.16 -22.76
N PHE A 430 15.53 -8.46 -22.85
CA PHE A 430 16.65 -8.86 -23.72
C PHE A 430 17.25 -10.21 -23.35
N ILE A 431 17.22 -10.57 -22.05
CA ILE A 431 17.71 -11.88 -21.57
C ILE A 431 16.96 -12.99 -22.31
N TYR A 432 15.65 -12.88 -22.43
CA TYR A 432 14.80 -13.90 -23.06
C TYR A 432 14.97 -13.95 -24.58
N ILE A 433 15.15 -12.81 -25.24
CA ILE A 433 15.46 -12.74 -26.66
C ILE A 433 16.81 -13.43 -26.94
N THR A 434 17.82 -13.15 -26.09
CA THR A 434 19.15 -13.75 -26.18
C THR A 434 19.10 -15.29 -26.02
N ILE A 435 18.33 -15.78 -25.02
CA ILE A 435 18.15 -17.20 -24.77
C ILE A 435 17.45 -17.88 -25.96
N LEU A 436 16.40 -17.26 -26.54
CA LEU A 436 15.72 -17.78 -27.72
C LEU A 436 16.66 -17.90 -28.97
N GLY A 437 17.52 -16.89 -29.12
CA GLY A 437 18.54 -16.90 -30.17
C GLY A 437 19.59 -17.99 -29.93
N TYR A 438 20.10 -18.13 -28.71
CA TYR A 438 21.08 -19.16 -28.33
C TYR A 438 20.52 -20.58 -28.50
N GLN A 439 19.27 -20.81 -28.14
CA GLN A 439 18.56 -22.07 -28.31
C GLN A 439 18.12 -22.33 -29.76
N GLN A 440 18.51 -21.47 -30.69
CA GLN A 440 18.16 -21.55 -32.11
C GLN A 440 16.63 -21.57 -32.42
N TYR A 441 15.82 -21.10 -31.47
CA TYR A 441 14.39 -20.90 -31.69
C TYR A 441 14.08 -19.62 -32.49
N LEU A 442 15.07 -18.73 -32.63
CA LEU A 442 15.05 -17.53 -33.46
C LEU A 442 16.30 -17.45 -34.36
N SER A 443 16.13 -17.01 -35.61
CA SER A 443 17.25 -16.60 -36.43
C SER A 443 17.93 -15.35 -35.85
N LYS A 444 19.21 -15.13 -36.12
CA LYS A 444 19.97 -13.95 -35.67
C LYS A 444 19.28 -12.64 -36.10
N ILE A 445 18.73 -12.62 -37.33
CA ILE A 445 18.01 -11.45 -37.87
C ILE A 445 16.74 -11.18 -37.05
N ASN A 446 15.93 -12.21 -36.78
CA ASN A 446 14.72 -12.06 -36.00
C ASN A 446 15.02 -11.68 -34.56
N ALA A 447 16.07 -12.20 -33.95
CA ALA A 447 16.50 -11.79 -32.61
C ALA A 447 16.93 -10.30 -32.57
N ALA A 448 17.67 -9.85 -33.62
CA ALA A 448 18.05 -8.42 -33.74
C ALA A 448 16.83 -7.53 -33.96
N LEU A 449 15.86 -7.92 -34.80
CA LEU A 449 14.63 -7.18 -35.02
C LEU A 449 13.77 -7.08 -33.75
N MET A 450 13.64 -8.15 -32.98
CA MET A 450 12.92 -8.16 -31.71
C MET A 450 13.62 -7.33 -30.66
N SER A 451 14.94 -7.39 -30.59
CA SER A 451 15.72 -6.54 -29.70
C SER A 451 15.53 -5.07 -30.05
N PHE A 452 15.59 -4.71 -31.32
CA PHE A 452 15.31 -3.37 -31.79
C PHE A 452 13.88 -2.92 -31.44
N GLY A 453 12.88 -3.78 -31.69
CA GLY A 453 11.49 -3.50 -31.34
C GLY A 453 11.28 -3.26 -29.84
N LEU A 454 11.88 -4.09 -28.97
CA LEU A 454 11.83 -3.89 -27.52
C LEU A 454 12.52 -2.56 -27.12
N LEU A 455 13.66 -2.25 -27.72
CA LEU A 455 14.38 -1.00 -27.48
C LEU A 455 13.51 0.22 -27.83
N VAL A 456 12.86 0.18 -28.99
CA VAL A 456 11.92 1.24 -29.40
C VAL A 456 10.79 1.39 -28.38
N LEU A 457 10.18 0.29 -27.93
CA LEU A 457 9.13 0.34 -26.91
C LEU A 457 9.63 0.95 -25.59
N VAL A 458 10.85 0.63 -25.15
CA VAL A 458 11.46 1.23 -23.95
C VAL A 458 11.68 2.73 -24.13
N PHE A 459 12.08 3.19 -25.32
CA PHE A 459 12.23 4.62 -25.61
C PHE A 459 10.88 5.36 -25.66
N LEU A 460 9.80 4.69 -26.07
CA LEU A 460 8.45 5.28 -26.09
C LEU A 460 7.86 5.48 -24.68
N VAL A 461 8.41 4.85 -23.65
CA VAL A 461 8.03 5.15 -22.26
C VAL A 461 8.46 6.60 -21.97
N PRO A 462 7.55 7.47 -21.45
CA PRO A 462 7.84 8.87 -21.24
C PRO A 462 9.06 9.12 -20.33
N GLU A 463 9.76 10.21 -20.57
CA GLU A 463 10.81 10.71 -19.68
C GLU A 463 10.23 11.16 -18.33
N LYS A 464 11.09 11.35 -17.34
CA LYS A 464 10.70 11.67 -15.95
C LYS A 464 9.73 12.86 -15.88
N GLN A 465 9.98 13.91 -16.65
CA GLN A 465 9.15 15.12 -16.66
C GLN A 465 7.75 14.83 -17.21
N ASP A 466 7.66 14.28 -18.41
CA ASP A 466 6.41 13.96 -19.07
C ASP A 466 5.64 12.85 -18.35
N PHE A 467 6.38 11.92 -17.74
CA PHE A 467 5.78 10.82 -16.97
C PHE A 467 4.82 11.34 -15.90
N TRP A 468 5.20 12.37 -15.17
CA TRP A 468 4.33 12.93 -14.13
C TRP A 468 3.43 14.05 -14.62
N ARG A 469 3.87 14.84 -15.60
CA ARG A 469 3.11 15.94 -16.20
C ARG A 469 1.76 15.46 -16.77
N VAL A 470 1.81 14.43 -17.62
CA VAL A 470 0.62 13.92 -18.33
C VAL A 470 -0.41 13.34 -17.34
N VAL A 471 0.01 12.55 -16.37
CA VAL A 471 -0.90 11.98 -15.35
C VAL A 471 -1.31 13.00 -14.27
N SER A 472 -0.74 14.18 -14.31
CA SER A 472 -1.19 15.34 -13.53
C SER A 472 -2.11 16.26 -14.32
N GLY A 473 -2.40 15.97 -15.58
CA GLY A 473 -3.30 16.75 -16.44
C GLY A 473 -2.73 18.09 -16.94
N VAL A 474 -1.43 18.35 -16.76
CA VAL A 474 -0.81 19.63 -17.14
C VAL A 474 -0.33 19.60 -18.58
N ASN A 475 -0.60 20.67 -19.35
CA ASN A 475 -0.28 20.74 -20.76
C ASN A 475 1.17 21.14 -21.02
N GLU A 476 1.67 22.15 -20.33
CA GLU A 476 2.99 22.70 -20.52
C GLU A 476 3.93 22.34 -19.38
N GLU A 477 5.19 22.04 -19.69
CA GLU A 477 6.21 21.77 -18.67
C GLU A 477 6.45 22.97 -17.76
N THR A 478 6.28 24.17 -18.29
CA THR A 478 6.49 25.42 -17.54
C THR A 478 5.52 25.57 -16.38
N ASP A 479 4.36 24.97 -16.44
CA ASP A 479 3.32 25.08 -15.42
C ASP A 479 3.35 23.94 -14.40
N PHE A 480 4.41 23.14 -14.42
CA PHE A 480 4.56 21.98 -13.57
C PHE A 480 5.91 21.94 -12.85
N ILE A 481 5.86 21.95 -11.53
CA ILE A 481 7.01 21.69 -10.65
C ILE A 481 6.71 20.38 -9.92
N PHE A 482 7.68 19.48 -9.84
CA PHE A 482 7.52 18.26 -9.08
C PHE A 482 8.83 17.78 -8.45
N SER A 483 8.67 16.97 -7.41
CA SER A 483 9.73 16.20 -6.78
C SER A 483 9.16 14.83 -6.41
N GLU A 484 9.85 13.79 -6.79
CA GLU A 484 9.53 12.43 -6.37
C GLU A 484 10.67 11.84 -5.53
N ASP A 485 10.31 11.13 -4.50
CA ASP A 485 11.20 10.34 -3.68
C ASP A 485 10.54 9.01 -3.30
N LYS A 486 11.12 8.27 -2.40
CA LYS A 486 10.54 7.01 -1.92
C LYS A 486 9.23 7.17 -1.14
N THR A 487 8.87 8.37 -0.67
CA THR A 487 7.66 8.57 0.14
C THR A 487 6.43 8.90 -0.71
N ALA A 488 6.56 9.83 -1.64
CA ALA A 488 5.46 10.27 -2.50
C ALA A 488 5.93 11.03 -3.74
N LEU A 489 4.97 11.43 -4.56
CA LEU A 489 5.08 12.47 -5.56
C LEU A 489 4.50 13.76 -4.99
N SER A 490 5.33 14.79 -4.82
CA SER A 490 4.88 16.16 -4.53
C SER A 490 4.94 16.97 -5.82
N SER A 491 3.92 17.78 -6.08
CA SER A 491 3.91 18.64 -7.25
C SER A 491 3.16 19.95 -7.02
N ILE A 492 3.50 20.96 -7.81
CA ILE A 492 2.78 22.24 -7.86
C ILE A 492 2.41 22.50 -9.32
N LYS A 493 1.14 22.71 -9.55
CA LYS A 493 0.62 23.19 -10.83
C LYS A 493 0.49 24.70 -10.74
N ILE A 494 1.23 25.39 -11.60
CA ILE A 494 1.25 26.85 -11.62
C ILE A 494 0.10 27.31 -12.50
N GLY A 495 -0.81 28.10 -11.93
CA GLY A 495 -1.88 28.77 -12.66
C GLY A 495 -1.67 30.28 -12.67
N GLU A 496 -2.45 30.99 -13.49
CA GLU A 496 -2.33 32.44 -13.65
C GLU A 496 -2.64 33.19 -12.34
N GLU A 497 -3.70 32.82 -11.64
CA GLU A 497 -4.10 33.46 -10.38
C GLU A 497 -3.67 32.63 -9.16
N ASN A 498 -3.82 31.30 -9.25
CA ASN A 498 -3.60 30.37 -8.15
C ASN A 498 -2.77 29.19 -8.61
N SER A 499 -1.72 28.89 -7.85
CA SER A 499 -0.96 27.66 -8.00
C SER A 499 -1.43 26.65 -6.95
N THR A 500 -1.55 25.38 -7.31
CA THR A 500 -2.07 24.35 -6.41
C THR A 500 -1.00 23.32 -6.07
N VAL A 501 -0.89 23.01 -4.79
CA VAL A 501 -0.01 21.97 -4.24
C VAL A 501 -0.74 20.63 -4.27
N PHE A 502 -0.09 19.62 -4.81
CA PHE A 502 -0.60 18.25 -4.87
C PHE A 502 0.37 17.27 -4.23
N ILE A 503 -0.18 16.29 -3.54
CA ILE A 503 0.55 15.12 -3.04
C ILE A 503 -0.14 13.88 -3.62
N ASN A 504 0.61 13.05 -4.34
CA ASN A 504 0.09 11.89 -5.06
C ASN A 504 -1.19 12.20 -5.85
N GLY A 505 -1.21 13.32 -6.59
CA GLY A 505 -2.34 13.74 -7.40
C GLY A 505 -3.53 14.34 -6.65
N LEU A 506 -3.52 14.34 -5.31
CA LEU A 506 -4.56 14.94 -4.49
C LEU A 506 -4.19 16.37 -4.12
N GLY A 507 -5.06 17.33 -4.46
CA GLY A 507 -4.87 18.75 -4.11
C GLY A 507 -4.94 18.97 -2.60
N GLN A 508 -3.96 19.71 -2.06
CA GLN A 508 -3.84 19.98 -0.64
C GLN A 508 -4.14 21.45 -0.28
N SER A 509 -3.49 22.37 -0.95
CA SER A 509 -3.49 23.79 -0.61
C SER A 509 -3.09 24.65 -1.82
N HIS A 510 -3.13 25.96 -1.68
CA HIS A 510 -2.88 26.90 -2.78
C HIS A 510 -1.78 27.92 -2.51
N PHE A 511 -1.28 28.54 -3.59
CA PHE A 511 -0.43 29.71 -3.59
C PHE A 511 -1.01 30.80 -4.52
N PRO A 512 -0.68 32.08 -4.26
CA PRO A 512 -0.01 32.63 -3.08
C PRO A 512 -0.86 32.49 -1.80
N MET A 513 -0.26 32.59 -0.63
CA MET A 513 -0.97 32.34 0.66
C MET A 513 -2.18 33.23 0.89
N ARG A 514 -2.22 34.44 0.28
CA ARG A 514 -3.40 35.32 0.32
C ARG A 514 -4.64 34.71 -0.33
N THR A 515 -4.50 33.76 -1.25
CA THR A 515 -5.61 33.07 -1.90
C THR A 515 -6.03 31.82 -1.14
N ASP A 516 -5.19 31.34 -0.22
CA ASP A 516 -5.43 30.17 0.64
C ASP A 516 -5.67 30.60 2.10
N TYR A 517 -6.51 31.60 2.28
CA TYR A 517 -6.80 32.17 3.59
C TYR A 517 -7.36 31.14 4.59
N PHE A 518 -7.99 30.06 4.11
CA PHE A 518 -8.52 29.02 5.00
C PHE A 518 -7.38 28.31 5.76
N HIS A 519 -6.35 27.83 5.07
CA HIS A 519 -5.20 27.19 5.74
C HIS A 519 -4.43 28.19 6.60
N VAL A 520 -4.26 29.43 6.14
CA VAL A 520 -3.62 30.46 6.98
C VAL A 520 -4.41 30.70 8.25
N MET A 521 -5.75 30.76 8.17
CA MET A 521 -6.59 30.95 9.37
C MET A 521 -6.65 29.69 10.24
N LEU A 522 -6.55 28.50 9.67
CA LEU A 522 -6.46 27.25 10.43
C LEU A 522 -5.34 27.35 11.48
N GLY A 523 -4.17 27.89 11.13
CA GLY A 523 -3.07 28.14 12.06
C GLY A 523 -3.21 29.43 12.88
N ALA A 524 -3.71 30.52 12.28
CA ALA A 524 -3.80 31.81 12.95
C ALA A 524 -4.88 31.82 14.05
N VAL A 525 -6.04 31.19 13.83
CA VAL A 525 -7.15 31.17 14.78
C VAL A 525 -6.70 30.66 16.15
N PRO A 526 -6.16 29.46 16.31
CA PRO A 526 -5.74 28.97 17.61
C PRO A 526 -4.59 29.80 18.20
N ALA A 527 -3.66 30.28 17.39
CA ALA A 527 -2.52 31.08 17.84
C ALA A 527 -2.96 32.44 18.40
N PHE A 528 -3.99 33.08 17.82
CA PHE A 528 -4.50 34.36 18.30
C PHE A 528 -5.59 34.24 19.37
N LEU A 529 -6.28 33.11 19.45
CA LEU A 529 -7.18 32.79 20.57
C LEU A 529 -6.39 32.50 21.85
N HIS A 530 -5.29 31.76 21.76
CA HIS A 530 -4.49 31.45 22.95
C HIS A 530 -3.85 32.69 23.56
N PRO A 531 -3.91 32.87 24.87
CA PRO A 531 -3.34 34.06 25.51
C PRO A 531 -1.85 34.26 25.22
N ASN A 532 -1.07 33.22 25.35
CA ASN A 532 0.39 33.25 25.16
C ASN A 532 0.88 31.89 24.60
N PRO A 533 0.75 31.63 23.28
CA PRO A 533 1.22 30.40 22.71
C PRO A 533 2.75 30.44 22.51
N GLU A 534 3.49 29.70 23.33
CA GLU A 534 4.96 29.60 23.23
C GLU A 534 5.41 28.49 22.28
N ARG A 535 4.81 27.31 22.40
CA ARG A 535 5.15 26.13 21.60
C ARG A 535 3.94 25.63 20.84
N ILE A 536 4.04 25.62 19.51
CA ILE A 536 3.00 25.14 18.60
C ILE A 536 3.53 23.94 17.81
N GLY A 537 2.74 22.87 17.77
CA GLY A 537 3.04 21.70 16.94
C GLY A 537 1.98 21.53 15.84
N ILE A 538 2.43 21.33 14.60
CA ILE A 538 1.58 21.20 13.41
C ILE A 538 1.94 19.92 12.66
N ILE A 539 0.95 19.09 12.33
CA ILE A 539 1.10 17.91 11.48
C ILE A 539 0.65 18.28 10.07
N GLY A 540 1.56 18.17 9.12
CA GLY A 540 1.38 18.51 7.71
C GLY A 540 2.01 19.85 7.35
N LEU A 541 2.73 19.87 6.23
CA LEU A 541 3.36 21.07 5.69
C LEU A 541 2.52 21.72 4.58
N GLY A 542 1.97 20.90 3.66
CA GLY A 542 1.17 21.38 2.54
C GLY A 542 1.86 22.51 1.74
N SER A 543 1.19 23.65 1.56
CA SER A 543 1.78 24.91 1.09
C SER A 543 2.56 25.68 2.17
N ALA A 544 2.58 25.19 3.40
CA ALA A 544 2.97 25.86 4.64
C ALA A 544 2.01 26.98 5.08
N GLY A 545 0.78 27.02 4.56
CA GLY A 545 -0.22 28.04 4.92
C GLY A 545 -0.59 28.03 6.38
N THR A 546 -0.91 26.85 6.96
CA THR A 546 -1.22 26.66 8.37
C THR A 546 -0.05 27.05 9.27
N LEU A 547 1.15 26.60 8.88
CA LEU A 547 2.37 26.97 9.59
C LEU A 547 2.63 28.48 9.53
N TYR A 548 2.40 29.13 8.38
CA TYR A 548 2.49 30.58 8.23
C TYR A 548 1.51 31.29 9.16
N GLY A 549 0.25 30.87 9.17
CA GLY A 549 -0.78 31.44 10.05
C GLY A 549 -0.41 31.36 11.53
N ALA A 550 0.05 30.22 12.01
CA ALA A 550 0.46 30.00 13.38
C ALA A 550 1.69 30.83 13.81
N SER A 551 2.53 31.20 12.85
CA SER A 551 3.79 31.92 13.10
C SER A 551 3.63 33.41 13.34
N GLY A 552 2.46 33.97 13.12
CA GLY A 552 2.18 35.41 13.20
C GLY A 552 2.20 36.02 14.58
N ARG A 553 2.42 35.25 15.65
CA ARG A 553 2.47 35.73 17.04
C ARG A 553 3.91 35.91 17.53
N ALA A 554 4.22 37.07 18.12
CA ALA A 554 5.52 37.32 18.72
C ALA A 554 5.82 36.43 19.95
N SER A 555 4.78 36.02 20.68
CA SER A 555 4.90 35.10 21.83
C SER A 555 5.30 33.69 21.46
N THR A 556 5.12 33.27 20.21
CA THR A 556 5.51 31.91 19.74
C THR A 556 7.02 31.84 19.55
N THR A 557 7.67 31.07 20.38
CA THR A 557 9.13 30.91 20.41
C THR A 557 9.58 29.60 19.77
N GLU A 558 8.71 28.59 19.65
CA GLU A 558 9.00 27.31 19.08
C GLU A 558 7.85 26.81 18.21
N LEU A 559 8.17 26.50 16.96
CA LEU A 559 7.27 25.90 15.98
C LEU A 559 7.82 24.54 15.59
N VAL A 560 7.03 23.50 15.77
CA VAL A 560 7.41 22.14 15.33
C VAL A 560 6.43 21.72 14.25
N CYS A 561 6.96 21.46 13.05
CA CYS A 561 6.17 20.94 11.94
C CYS A 561 6.65 19.52 11.60
N TRP A 562 5.71 18.56 11.57
CA TRP A 562 5.98 17.20 11.15
C TRP A 562 5.40 16.99 9.75
N GLU A 563 6.26 16.58 8.82
CA GLU A 563 5.88 16.24 7.45
C GLU A 563 6.38 14.84 7.10
N VAL A 564 5.48 13.98 6.66
CA VAL A 564 5.83 12.59 6.31
C VAL A 564 6.40 12.49 4.88
N ILE A 565 6.05 13.46 4.03
CA ILE A 565 6.46 13.50 2.61
C ILE A 565 7.77 14.26 2.48
N LYS A 566 8.86 13.53 2.27
CA LYS A 566 10.22 14.12 2.21
C LYS A 566 10.47 15.00 0.99
N SER A 567 9.76 14.75 -0.12
CA SER A 567 9.84 15.58 -1.34
C SER A 567 9.14 16.95 -1.20
N GLN A 568 8.23 17.12 -0.22
CA GLN A 568 7.41 18.34 -0.09
C GLN A 568 8.24 19.62 0.10
N PRO A 569 9.21 19.73 1.00
CA PRO A 569 10.04 20.92 1.12
C PRO A 569 10.80 21.25 -0.17
N SER A 570 11.26 20.22 -0.89
CA SER A 570 11.98 20.42 -2.16
C SER A 570 11.12 21.12 -3.21
N VAL A 571 9.85 20.72 -3.34
CA VAL A 571 8.91 21.33 -4.28
C VAL A 571 8.61 22.78 -3.89
N LEU A 572 8.43 23.06 -2.59
CA LEU A 572 8.22 24.42 -2.08
C LEU A 572 9.42 25.33 -2.38
N PHE A 573 10.64 24.86 -2.16
CA PHE A 573 11.84 25.64 -2.51
C PHE A 573 11.97 25.88 -4.02
N GLN A 574 11.59 24.91 -4.85
CA GLN A 574 11.58 25.11 -6.32
C GLN A 574 10.53 26.16 -6.72
N TYR A 575 9.34 26.12 -6.10
CA TYR A 575 8.28 27.11 -6.33
C TYR A 575 8.75 28.51 -5.96
N VAL A 576 9.31 28.70 -4.77
CA VAL A 576 9.84 29.99 -4.30
C VAL A 576 10.92 30.53 -5.25
N ARG A 577 11.84 29.70 -5.70
CA ARG A 577 12.90 30.11 -6.66
C ARG A 577 12.32 30.59 -7.99
N ARG A 578 11.24 29.96 -8.44
CA ARG A 578 10.63 30.25 -9.74
C ARG A 578 9.71 31.46 -9.70
N THR A 579 8.85 31.55 -8.68
CA THR A 579 7.82 32.61 -8.56
C THR A 579 8.30 33.83 -7.77
N ARG A 580 9.38 33.66 -6.99
CA ARG A 580 9.87 34.65 -6.01
C ARG A 580 8.85 34.95 -4.90
N ASP A 581 7.92 34.03 -4.63
CA ASP A 581 6.98 34.17 -3.51
C ASP A 581 7.75 34.24 -2.19
N SER A 582 7.62 35.39 -1.51
CA SER A 582 8.35 35.65 -0.28
C SER A 582 7.73 34.97 0.93
N SER A 583 6.44 34.66 0.92
CA SER A 583 5.71 34.14 2.10
C SER A 583 6.19 32.73 2.47
N ALA A 584 6.24 31.80 1.48
CA ALA A 584 6.77 30.47 1.70
C ALA A 584 8.27 30.48 2.04
N TYR A 585 9.03 31.39 1.43
CA TYR A 585 10.45 31.54 1.76
C TYR A 585 10.66 31.92 3.22
N PHE A 586 9.91 32.90 3.74
CA PHE A 586 10.04 33.37 5.12
C PHE A 586 9.74 32.28 6.12
N ILE A 587 8.64 31.54 5.95
CA ILE A 587 8.27 30.52 6.92
C ILE A 587 9.22 29.33 6.92
N LEU A 588 9.69 28.88 5.76
CA LEU A 588 10.65 27.77 5.67
C LEU A 588 12.06 28.13 6.23
N ASN A 589 12.36 29.41 6.36
CA ASN A 589 13.60 29.94 6.96
C ASN A 589 13.40 30.57 8.33
N ASP A 590 12.22 30.42 8.95
CA ASP A 590 11.96 30.93 10.30
C ASP A 590 12.85 30.20 11.31
N LYS A 591 13.62 30.96 12.08
CA LYS A 591 14.55 30.39 13.08
C LYS A 591 13.84 29.65 14.22
N ARG A 592 12.57 29.89 14.42
CA ARG A 592 11.74 29.21 15.43
C ARG A 592 11.27 27.83 14.95
N LEU A 593 11.35 27.56 13.65
CA LEU A 593 10.83 26.34 13.02
C LEU A 593 11.80 25.17 13.17
N ALA A 594 11.30 24.08 13.76
CA ALA A 594 11.87 22.74 13.69
C ALA A 594 11.04 21.90 12.73
N LEU A 595 11.43 21.85 11.45
CA LEU A 595 10.80 20.97 10.45
C LEU A 595 11.36 19.56 10.59
N LYS A 596 10.50 18.58 10.92
CA LYS A 596 10.85 17.16 11.07
C LYS A 596 10.20 16.34 9.97
N LEU A 597 11.01 15.64 9.18
CA LEU A 597 10.53 14.80 8.07
C LEU A 597 10.21 13.38 8.57
N GLU A 598 9.21 13.30 9.47
CA GLU A 598 8.80 12.08 10.18
C GLU A 598 7.28 12.07 10.36
N ASP A 599 6.73 10.90 10.75
CA ASP A 599 5.31 10.76 11.08
C ASP A 599 4.95 11.53 12.36
N GLY A 600 4.06 12.53 12.24
CA GLY A 600 3.71 13.43 13.34
C GLY A 600 3.03 12.72 14.50
N ARG A 601 2.14 11.75 14.27
CA ARG A 601 1.46 11.00 15.34
C ARG A 601 2.45 10.19 16.16
N LYS A 602 3.38 9.50 15.49
CA LYS A 602 4.46 8.72 16.12
C LYS A 602 5.38 9.62 16.93
N GLU A 603 5.78 10.76 16.39
CA GLU A 603 6.66 11.72 17.04
C GLU A 603 6.01 12.33 18.30
N ILE A 604 4.74 12.74 18.21
CA ILE A 604 3.97 13.24 19.33
C ILE A 604 3.84 12.17 20.42
N GLN A 605 3.58 10.92 20.05
CA GLN A 605 3.42 9.82 21.01
C GLN A 605 4.71 9.58 21.79
N SER A 606 5.87 9.56 21.14
CA SER A 606 7.18 9.33 21.75
C SER A 606 7.72 10.57 22.50
N SER A 607 7.23 11.78 22.19
CA SER A 607 7.70 13.02 22.78
C SER A 607 7.28 13.16 24.25
N LYS A 608 8.17 13.68 25.09
CA LYS A 608 7.87 14.12 26.45
C LYS A 608 7.43 15.58 26.52
N LEU A 609 7.52 16.31 25.41
CA LEU A 609 7.18 17.71 25.34
C LEU A 609 5.66 17.93 25.45
N LYS A 610 5.30 19.09 25.98
CA LYS A 610 3.92 19.59 26.03
C LYS A 610 3.82 20.85 25.17
N TYR A 611 2.66 21.05 24.58
CA TYR A 611 2.39 22.08 23.60
C TYR A 611 1.26 23.00 24.09
N ASP A 612 1.32 24.26 23.73
CA ASP A 612 0.21 25.19 23.92
C ASP A 612 -0.87 24.93 22.85
N ILE A 613 -0.45 24.59 21.63
CA ILE A 613 -1.35 24.27 20.52
C ILE A 613 -0.79 23.04 19.81
N LEU A 614 -1.65 22.06 19.56
CA LEU A 614 -1.40 20.94 18.65
C LEU A 614 -2.46 20.92 17.56
N GLU A 615 -2.01 20.97 16.34
CA GLU A 615 -2.86 21.08 15.18
C GLU A 615 -2.53 20.00 14.14
N ALA A 616 -3.57 19.45 13.52
CA ALA A 616 -3.44 18.63 12.33
C ALA A 616 -4.05 19.38 11.14
N ASP A 617 -3.17 19.77 10.21
CA ASP A 617 -3.56 20.17 8.86
C ASP A 617 -3.80 18.88 8.08
N ALA A 618 -5.03 18.38 8.24
CA ALA A 618 -5.28 16.97 8.06
C ALA A 618 -5.65 16.60 6.63
N LEU A 619 -5.36 15.34 6.31
CA LEU A 619 -5.71 14.67 5.06
C LEU A 619 -7.23 14.62 4.87
N ARG A 620 -7.70 14.49 3.63
CA ARG A 620 -9.11 14.19 3.37
C ARG A 620 -9.50 12.85 3.99
N PRO A 621 -10.73 12.71 4.55
CA PRO A 621 -11.12 11.53 5.33
C PRO A 621 -10.96 10.20 4.61
N ARG A 622 -11.10 10.18 3.28
CA ARG A 622 -10.97 8.97 2.44
C ARG A 622 -9.54 8.69 1.95
N SER A 623 -8.60 9.57 2.25
CA SER A 623 -7.20 9.35 1.92
C SER A 623 -6.64 8.20 2.73
N SER A 624 -5.70 7.48 2.13
CA SER A 624 -5.03 6.37 2.79
C SER A 624 -4.37 6.83 4.09
N TYR A 625 -4.63 6.13 5.19
CA TYR A 625 -4.18 6.42 6.55
C TYR A 625 -4.78 7.69 7.21
N ALA A 626 -5.76 8.33 6.62
CA ALA A 626 -6.42 9.48 7.25
C ALA A 626 -7.03 9.13 8.62
N GLY A 627 -7.54 7.91 8.77
CA GLY A 627 -8.08 7.42 10.04
C GLY A 627 -7.11 7.52 11.22
N ASN A 628 -5.80 7.53 10.97
CA ASN A 628 -4.78 7.71 12.01
C ASN A 628 -4.80 9.09 12.66
N LEU A 629 -5.33 10.11 11.97
CA LEU A 629 -5.43 11.51 12.43
C LEU A 629 -6.87 11.93 12.79
N TYR A 630 -7.84 10.98 12.71
CA TYR A 630 -9.25 11.25 12.98
C TYR A 630 -9.88 10.29 14.00
N SER A 631 -9.08 9.45 14.65
CA SER A 631 -9.55 8.52 15.67
C SER A 631 -9.66 9.16 17.04
N VAL A 632 -10.52 8.60 17.89
CA VAL A 632 -10.63 8.98 19.30
C VAL A 632 -9.31 8.82 20.04
N GLU A 633 -8.56 7.77 19.72
CA GLU A 633 -7.24 7.50 20.32
C GLU A 633 -6.23 8.58 19.94
N TYR A 634 -6.25 9.06 18.69
CA TYR A 634 -5.41 10.16 18.26
C TYR A 634 -5.77 11.47 18.97
N PHE A 635 -7.04 11.82 19.05
CA PHE A 635 -7.48 13.01 19.76
C PHE A 635 -7.16 12.94 21.27
N SER A 636 -7.25 11.75 21.87
CA SER A 636 -6.83 11.50 23.25
C SER A 636 -5.31 11.68 23.42
N LEU A 637 -4.52 11.26 22.44
CA LEU A 637 -3.09 11.51 22.40
C LEU A 637 -2.80 13.02 22.37
N LEU A 638 -3.44 13.78 21.47
CA LEU A 638 -3.27 15.24 21.42
C LEU A 638 -3.59 15.86 22.78
N LYS A 639 -4.76 15.55 23.36
CA LYS A 639 -5.16 16.01 24.70
C LYS A 639 -4.09 15.73 25.75
N SER A 640 -3.52 14.53 25.74
CA SER A 640 -2.48 14.12 26.69
C SER A 640 -1.18 14.92 26.58
N LYS A 641 -0.93 15.57 25.43
CA LYS A 641 0.30 16.33 25.12
C LYS A 641 0.10 17.85 25.19
N LEU A 642 -1.11 18.32 25.51
CA LEU A 642 -1.34 19.73 25.75
C LEU A 642 -0.80 20.18 27.12
N LYS A 643 -0.35 21.43 27.20
CA LYS A 643 -0.18 22.16 28.45
C LYS A 643 -1.55 22.49 29.08
N PRO A 644 -1.65 22.85 30.36
CA PRO A 644 -2.89 23.39 30.94
C PRO A 644 -3.42 24.56 30.09
N LYS A 645 -4.71 24.57 29.77
CA LYS A 645 -5.37 25.53 28.88
C LYS A 645 -4.91 25.51 27.43
N GLY A 646 -4.17 24.47 27.00
CA GLY A 646 -3.77 24.30 25.61
C GLY A 646 -4.91 23.86 24.71
N TYR A 647 -4.72 24.00 23.40
CA TYR A 647 -5.72 23.73 22.37
C TYR A 647 -5.30 22.61 21.44
N ALA A 648 -6.21 21.66 21.18
CA ALA A 648 -6.12 20.76 20.04
C ALA A 648 -6.98 21.33 18.92
N VAL A 649 -6.45 21.32 17.69
CA VAL A 649 -7.15 21.86 16.53
C VAL A 649 -7.15 20.85 15.40
N THR A 650 -8.27 20.73 14.70
CA THR A 650 -8.38 19.86 13.53
C THR A 650 -9.41 20.37 12.54
N TRP A 651 -9.19 20.11 11.28
CA TRP A 651 -10.24 20.17 10.28
C TRP A 651 -11.19 18.97 10.45
N ALA A 652 -12.48 19.20 10.58
CA ALA A 652 -13.49 18.19 10.85
C ALA A 652 -14.60 18.17 9.77
N PRO A 653 -14.33 17.64 8.56
CA PRO A 653 -15.24 17.75 7.43
C PRO A 653 -16.44 16.79 7.48
N THR A 654 -16.43 15.80 8.38
CA THR A 654 -17.53 14.84 8.53
C THR A 654 -18.14 14.90 9.93
N GLU A 655 -19.43 14.59 10.02
CA GLU A 655 -20.12 14.52 11.32
C GLU A 655 -19.54 13.46 12.24
N ARG A 656 -18.93 12.41 11.71
CA ARG A 656 -18.30 11.38 12.52
C ARG A 656 -16.98 11.85 13.11
N ILE A 657 -16.16 12.60 12.37
CA ILE A 657 -14.95 13.24 12.88
C ILE A 657 -15.32 14.23 13.99
N LYS A 658 -16.36 15.06 13.78
CA LYS A 658 -16.87 16.00 14.79
C LYS A 658 -17.28 15.27 16.08
N ARG A 659 -18.00 14.13 15.96
CA ARG A 659 -18.36 13.30 17.11
C ARG A 659 -17.13 12.69 17.78
N SER A 660 -16.17 12.16 17.01
CA SER A 660 -14.94 11.57 17.54
C SER A 660 -14.12 12.58 18.34
N PHE A 661 -14.10 13.83 17.94
CA PHE A 661 -13.45 14.92 18.66
C PHE A 661 -14.19 15.27 19.97
N ARG A 662 -15.53 15.33 19.93
CA ARG A 662 -16.39 15.71 21.05
C ARG A 662 -16.43 14.66 22.17
N VAL A 663 -16.15 13.41 21.93
CA VAL A 663 -16.04 12.39 22.99
C VAL A 663 -14.76 12.52 23.79
N VAL A 664 -13.78 13.33 23.33
CA VAL A 664 -12.48 13.52 24.00
C VAL A 664 -12.38 14.85 24.74
N PHE A 665 -12.83 15.94 24.13
CA PHE A 665 -12.68 17.28 24.71
C PHE A 665 -13.97 17.75 25.37
N PRO A 666 -13.92 18.22 26.64
CA PRO A 666 -15.09 18.73 27.34
C PRO A 666 -15.54 20.09 26.80
N TYR A 667 -14.64 20.91 26.29
CA TYR A 667 -14.95 22.18 25.65
C TYR A 667 -14.59 22.12 24.17
N VAL A 668 -15.59 22.32 23.30
CA VAL A 668 -15.44 22.25 21.85
C VAL A 668 -16.11 23.42 21.16
N TYR A 669 -15.35 24.05 20.30
CA TYR A 669 -15.74 25.20 19.51
C TYR A 669 -15.62 24.90 18.03
N GLU A 670 -16.61 25.35 17.25
CA GLU A 670 -16.64 25.21 15.79
C GLU A 670 -16.53 26.59 15.14
N ILE A 671 -15.66 26.69 14.14
CA ILE A 671 -15.46 27.91 13.35
C ILE A 671 -15.50 27.50 11.88
N GLN A 672 -16.21 28.28 11.02
CA GLN A 672 -16.37 27.98 9.59
C GLN A 672 -16.90 26.55 9.33
N GLU A 673 -17.80 26.06 10.22
CA GLU A 673 -18.47 24.76 10.13
C GLU A 673 -17.55 23.52 10.12
N SER A 674 -16.22 23.69 9.99
CA SER A 674 -15.28 22.59 9.83
C SER A 674 -13.99 22.71 10.65
N LEU A 675 -13.62 23.87 11.16
CA LEU A 675 -12.51 24.02 12.09
C LEU A 675 -13.00 23.71 13.51
N TYR A 676 -12.45 22.69 14.13
CA TYR A 676 -12.76 22.29 15.51
C TYR A 676 -11.60 22.57 16.43
N LEU A 677 -11.88 23.31 17.52
CA LEU A 677 -10.95 23.60 18.59
C LEU A 677 -11.45 22.95 19.89
N GLY A 678 -10.61 22.15 20.52
CA GLY A 678 -10.88 21.45 21.76
C GLY A 678 -9.93 21.85 22.88
N SER A 679 -10.45 21.97 24.10
CA SER A 679 -9.68 22.27 25.30
C SER A 679 -10.24 21.53 26.53
N ASP A 680 -9.41 21.41 27.59
CA ASP A 680 -9.84 20.89 28.89
C ASP A 680 -10.47 21.97 29.78
N SER A 681 -10.40 23.23 29.38
CA SER A 681 -10.95 24.36 30.09
C SER A 681 -11.68 25.31 29.15
N PRO A 682 -12.62 26.15 29.66
CA PRO A 682 -13.26 27.17 28.86
C PRO A 682 -12.23 28.06 28.15
N VAL A 683 -12.51 28.39 26.88
CA VAL A 683 -11.72 29.36 26.12
C VAL A 683 -12.38 30.73 26.22
N ASP A 684 -11.58 31.75 26.49
CA ASP A 684 -12.04 33.13 26.50
C ASP A 684 -11.99 33.71 25.08
N PHE A 685 -13.14 34.18 24.60
CA PHE A 685 -13.32 34.75 23.27
C PHE A 685 -13.52 36.27 23.29
N ASP A 686 -12.80 37.01 24.16
CA ASP A 686 -12.84 38.46 24.06
C ASP A 686 -12.34 38.91 22.66
N ARG A 687 -13.32 39.26 21.84
CA ARG A 687 -13.11 39.63 20.44
C ARG A 687 -12.19 40.85 20.29
N GLU A 688 -12.34 41.84 21.14
CA GLU A 688 -11.52 43.08 21.08
C GLU A 688 -10.06 42.76 21.40
N VAL A 689 -9.85 41.94 22.42
CA VAL A 689 -8.50 41.50 22.81
C VAL A 689 -7.87 40.66 21.68
N ILE A 690 -8.61 39.74 21.06
CA ILE A 690 -8.11 38.89 19.95
C ILE A 690 -7.72 39.77 18.76
N LEU A 691 -8.60 40.65 18.33
CA LEU A 691 -8.35 41.49 17.17
C LEU A 691 -7.21 42.49 17.38
N LYS A 692 -7.07 43.00 18.64
CA LYS A 692 -5.96 43.91 19.00
C LYS A 692 -4.58 43.25 18.92
N ARG A 693 -4.49 41.92 19.09
CA ARG A 693 -3.23 41.17 18.92
C ARG A 693 -2.69 41.21 17.49
N PHE A 694 -3.55 41.43 16.48
CA PHE A 694 -3.12 41.65 15.08
C PHE A 694 -2.50 43.03 14.85
N ASP A 695 -2.81 44.02 15.73
CA ASP A 695 -2.22 45.35 15.67
C ASP A 695 -0.83 45.43 16.31
N GLU A 696 -0.37 44.34 16.96
CA GLU A 696 1.01 44.25 17.44
C GLU A 696 2.01 44.39 16.26
N PRO A 697 3.08 45.19 16.40
CA PRO A 697 3.99 45.51 15.27
C PRO A 697 4.54 44.28 14.55
N PHE A 698 4.82 43.22 15.29
CA PHE A 698 5.29 41.95 14.70
C PHE A 698 4.20 41.29 13.87
N SER A 699 3.00 41.14 14.40
CA SER A 699 1.88 40.46 13.75
C SER A 699 1.43 41.19 12.48
N ASP A 700 1.25 42.51 12.58
CA ASP A 700 0.88 43.36 11.44
C ASP A 700 1.91 43.28 10.29
N ALA A 701 3.20 43.47 10.60
CA ALA A 701 4.25 43.36 9.63
C ALA A 701 4.38 41.94 9.03
N PHE A 702 4.10 40.90 9.83
CA PHE A 702 4.19 39.52 9.40
C PHE A 702 3.16 39.19 8.31
N TYR A 703 1.87 39.48 8.53
CA TYR A 703 0.83 39.15 7.57
C TYR A 703 0.84 40.05 6.33
N LYS A 704 1.20 41.31 6.48
CA LYS A 704 1.37 42.23 5.34
C LYS A 704 2.42 41.78 4.33
N ARG A 705 3.45 41.01 4.74
CA ARG A 705 4.43 40.43 3.82
C ARG A 705 3.81 39.49 2.79
N ALA A 706 2.73 38.82 3.15
CA ALA A 706 2.01 37.90 2.27
C ALA A 706 0.77 38.56 1.63
N ASP A 707 0.63 39.88 1.79
CA ASP A 707 -0.55 40.64 1.32
C ASP A 707 -1.87 40.07 1.91
N ILE A 708 -1.86 39.71 3.21
CA ILE A 708 -3.01 39.14 3.93
C ILE A 708 -3.52 40.16 4.96
N ASP A 709 -4.79 40.56 4.82
CA ASP A 709 -5.49 41.29 5.86
C ASP A 709 -6.05 40.30 6.91
N ALA A 710 -5.11 39.76 7.69
CA ALA A 710 -5.42 38.70 8.66
C ALA A 710 -6.42 39.15 9.74
N LYS A 711 -6.43 40.45 10.10
CA LYS A 711 -7.38 40.99 11.08
C LYS A 711 -8.81 40.95 10.57
N VAL A 712 -9.03 41.39 9.31
CA VAL A 712 -10.37 41.35 8.70
C VAL A 712 -10.85 39.92 8.52
N ILE A 713 -9.98 39.01 8.04
CA ILE A 713 -10.32 37.61 7.88
C ILE A 713 -10.63 36.95 9.22
N MET A 714 -9.81 37.22 10.27
CA MET A 714 -10.07 36.70 11.62
C MET A 714 -11.41 37.20 12.16
N ASN A 715 -11.73 38.46 11.93
CA ASN A 715 -13.00 39.00 12.35
C ASN A 715 -14.20 38.27 11.70
N ASN A 716 -14.07 37.89 10.41
CA ASN A 716 -15.07 37.12 9.70
C ASN A 716 -15.15 35.66 10.25
N PHE A 717 -14.02 35.05 10.59
CA PHE A 717 -14.00 33.74 11.22
C PHE A 717 -14.65 33.73 12.59
N LEU A 718 -14.39 34.73 13.41
CA LEU A 718 -15.02 34.90 14.74
C LEU A 718 -16.55 35.11 14.66
N ASN A 719 -17.08 35.66 13.55
CA ASN A 719 -18.53 35.75 13.33
C ASN A 719 -19.20 34.39 13.17
N THR A 720 -18.46 33.34 12.76
CA THR A 720 -18.97 31.98 12.56
C THR A 720 -18.73 31.08 13.77
N LEU A 721 -18.10 31.59 14.84
CA LEU A 721 -17.77 30.82 16.02
C LEU A 721 -19.04 30.33 16.71
N LYS A 722 -19.10 29.06 17.00
CA LYS A 722 -20.18 28.39 17.72
C LYS A 722 -19.60 27.58 18.87
N ILE A 723 -20.21 27.70 20.03
CA ILE A 723 -19.92 26.83 21.17
C ILE A 723 -20.71 25.55 20.99
N ILE A 724 -20.01 24.44 20.75
CA ILE A 724 -20.64 23.15 20.45
C ILE A 724 -20.80 22.30 21.71
N GLN A 725 -19.87 22.46 22.65
CA GLN A 725 -19.86 21.64 23.86
C GLN A 725 -19.20 22.39 25.03
N GLU A 726 -19.82 22.32 26.22
CA GLU A 726 -19.31 22.92 27.47
C GLU A 726 -19.40 21.92 28.63
N GLY A 727 -18.23 21.52 29.14
CA GLY A 727 -18.05 20.78 30.38
C GLY A 727 -18.44 19.31 30.38
N LYS A 728 -19.23 18.82 29.40
CA LYS A 728 -19.69 17.43 29.36
C LYS A 728 -19.25 16.75 28.06
N LEU A 729 -18.63 15.57 28.18
CA LEU A 729 -18.25 14.76 27.01
C LEU A 729 -19.48 14.20 26.31
N LEU A 730 -19.41 14.14 24.99
CA LEU A 730 -20.42 13.46 24.16
C LEU A 730 -20.33 11.94 24.40
N ASP A 731 -21.46 11.28 24.65
CA ASP A 731 -21.56 9.81 24.60
C ASP A 731 -22.13 9.41 23.24
N ASN A 732 -21.30 8.85 22.37
CA ASN A 732 -21.71 8.42 21.05
C ASN A 732 -20.86 7.23 20.60
N LYS A 733 -21.49 6.25 19.92
CA LYS A 733 -20.84 5.03 19.40
C LYS A 733 -20.50 5.11 17.92
N ASP A 734 -21.07 6.07 17.19
CA ASP A 734 -20.74 6.28 15.78
C ASP A 734 -19.58 7.27 15.63
N ILE A 735 -18.41 6.76 15.92
CA ILE A 735 -17.12 7.47 15.99
C ILE A 735 -16.08 6.72 15.16
N ASN A 736 -14.98 7.39 14.82
CA ASN A 736 -13.79 6.78 14.27
C ASN A 736 -12.87 6.31 15.39
N THR A 737 -12.38 5.09 15.32
CA THR A 737 -11.37 4.53 16.22
C THR A 737 -10.21 3.97 15.40
N ASP A 738 -9.05 3.76 16.02
CA ASP A 738 -7.91 3.10 15.37
C ASP A 738 -8.28 1.71 14.81
N MET A 739 -9.18 1.00 15.50
CA MET A 739 -9.64 -0.31 15.08
C MET A 739 -10.78 -0.24 14.04
N TRP A 740 -11.43 0.90 13.91
CA TRP A 740 -12.51 1.09 12.94
C TRP A 740 -12.54 2.51 12.38
N PRO A 741 -11.66 2.84 11.41
CA PRO A 741 -11.63 4.12 10.73
C PRO A 741 -12.74 4.20 9.67
N LYS A 742 -13.97 4.38 10.11
CA LYS A 742 -15.18 4.26 9.27
C LYS A 742 -15.19 5.23 8.09
N ASP A 743 -14.72 6.48 8.29
CA ASP A 743 -14.73 7.50 7.25
C ASP A 743 -13.71 7.22 6.14
N GLU A 744 -12.60 6.58 6.48
CA GLU A 744 -11.53 6.24 5.53
C GLU A 744 -12.00 5.21 4.48
N TYR A 745 -12.82 4.25 4.90
CA TYR A 745 -13.28 3.14 4.05
C TYR A 745 -14.71 3.32 3.51
N GLN A 746 -15.33 4.49 3.69
CA GLN A 746 -16.64 4.77 3.09
C GLN A 746 -16.51 5.04 1.59
N VAL A 747 -16.86 4.06 0.77
CA VAL A 747 -17.05 4.22 -0.68
C VAL A 747 -18.50 4.57 -0.92
N LYS A 748 -18.83 5.88 -1.00
CA LYS A 748 -20.15 6.33 -1.46
C LYS A 748 -20.20 6.41 -2.98
#